data_8420daa0ba4e00893e5c600d0da2d4d8
#
_entry.id   8420daa0ba4e00893e5c600d0da2d4d8
#
_cell.length_a   1.000
_cell.length_b   1.000
_cell.length_c   1.000
_cell.angle_alpha   90.00
_cell.angle_beta   90.00
_cell.angle_gamma   90.00
#
_symmetry.space_group_name_H-M   'P 1'
#
loop_
_entity.id
_entity.type
_entity.pdbx_description
1 polymer ?
#
loop_
_entity_poly.entity_id
_entity_poly.type
_entity_poly.pdbx_seq_one_letter_code
_entity_poly.pdbx_strand_id
1 'polypeptide(L)'
;LRKHFSTISFITVAFLFTVLLSSAVQVNLFAQNSTVNSDSTSENVVRRIRFSGNKNVKDRTLETLIRTRTNREFLGIPRFTPWYYFWELSNGRFGEDPIYLDRSVVSNDMERIRLYYESLGYLSVQVDTTIVEYKTDKVEVSFIVEEGIPSKIETISYSGLPFLGTEKNRIDFMRNSPLTRARINDSTYSVNRQYNSQELSTEQQRIITFLKNNGYASIQKDSVIALVKAQKTNQRQLDVQFRINPGKIYRFGDVHIDLADGIAPENYTQIDTVSSVEEVTDSSKIYLRKEPSTQTKFSLLTDQILFKPGEIYNHELYLNSIREYQNLGMLFIRRFGQNQTASQPDFTKPTIPTYISLQSITKHSVGAEIFGMKRYGFGTGLGVDYTNNNAFGKAENFTLSANVSFEFVSNSVLEEIADTSTQSSIFRSYELRGDYTVPRLNFPFAFLDNTRFFTSGLTRYSLSYSRSDQLFFDINSDVQFNLRYEVQHNTRFSSFLDLIELDIVDPSPTDEFINNLRNDFGSDTLNDGTIVDPIELTRILEDFRPQISSVVRYTFRSQNTDLIKRNRGYFSEYSLSTGGNIPYLLDKYVITPDTLEQNLPSLFKVSENELSYSRYVKATVDYRKYIPISNSAVFAWRLYGGIAHPYGNSTTIPLNRRFFAGGSNDIRGWGPFQLGPGTIRSEDVRINGGEIKLAAFTEARQIFIRDLIGANWHAAWYVDAGNIWYGPKNDAADDSELEDGRFKFNDFYNQIAVGSGLGLRLDWQYIVARFDFTFRAHDLEVGWFNNKKLYFSFGIGHSF
;
A
#
# COMPACT_ATOMS: atom_id res chain seq x y z
N LEU A 1 34.30 1.06 34.90
CA LEU A 1 33.97 0.55 33.57
C LEU A 1 32.63 1.09 33.06
N ARG A 2 31.62 1.30 33.89
CA ARG A 2 30.29 1.85 33.53
C ARG A 2 30.31 3.27 32.95
N LYS A 3 31.31 4.08 33.10
CA LYS A 3 31.41 5.44 32.55
C LYS A 3 32.06 5.54 31.17
N HIS A 4 32.72 4.50 30.70
CA HIS A 4 33.42 4.55 29.40
C HIS A 4 32.59 4.04 28.23
N PHE A 5 31.58 3.20 28.45
CA PHE A 5 30.74 2.68 27.37
C PHE A 5 29.66 3.67 26.86
N SER A 6 29.15 4.55 27.76
CA SER A 6 28.24 5.62 27.33
C SER A 6 28.93 6.70 26.48
N THR A 7 30.25 6.90 26.74
CA THR A 7 31.07 7.88 26.00
C THR A 7 31.45 7.38 24.60
N ILE A 8 31.67 6.08 24.42
CA ILE A 8 32.00 5.50 23.10
C ILE A 8 30.79 5.52 22.17
N SER A 9 29.58 5.23 22.67
CA SER A 9 28.35 5.30 21.86
C SER A 9 28.03 6.75 21.47
N PHE A 10 28.29 7.70 22.36
CA PHE A 10 28.08 9.12 22.06
C PHE A 10 29.15 9.66 21.08
N ILE A 11 30.38 9.19 21.19
CA ILE A 11 31.49 9.57 20.28
C ILE A 11 31.27 8.97 18.89
N THR A 12 30.74 7.75 18.76
CA THR A 12 30.44 7.13 17.44
C THR A 12 29.29 7.83 16.75
N VAL A 13 28.25 8.21 17.46
CA VAL A 13 27.15 9.00 16.93
C VAL A 13 27.60 10.44 16.60
N ALA A 14 28.43 11.04 17.46
CA ALA A 14 29.00 12.37 17.21
C ALA A 14 30.00 12.35 16.03
N PHE A 15 30.77 11.28 15.86
CA PHE A 15 31.69 11.13 14.73
C PHE A 15 30.97 10.90 13.41
N LEU A 16 29.87 10.11 13.38
CA LEU A 16 28.97 10.00 12.23
C LEU A 16 28.30 11.35 11.91
N PHE A 17 27.94 12.12 12.94
CA PHE A 17 27.35 13.45 12.79
C PHE A 17 28.35 14.48 12.27
N THR A 18 29.63 14.41 12.68
CA THR A 18 30.69 15.29 12.19
C THR A 18 31.16 14.93 10.78
N VAL A 19 31.17 13.66 10.40
CA VAL A 19 31.47 13.23 9.01
C VAL A 19 30.35 13.64 8.06
N LEU A 20 29.08 13.57 8.49
CA LEU A 20 27.92 14.07 7.73
C LEU A 20 27.89 15.61 7.64
N LEU A 21 28.36 16.32 8.67
CA LEU A 21 28.48 17.79 8.64
C LEU A 21 29.64 18.28 7.76
N SER A 22 30.75 17.55 7.68
CA SER A 22 31.90 17.95 6.84
C SER A 22 31.66 17.76 5.34
N SER A 23 30.79 16.81 4.96
CA SER A 23 30.35 16.64 3.56
C SER A 23 29.32 17.69 3.12
N ALA A 24 28.57 18.31 4.05
CA ALA A 24 27.59 19.34 3.76
C ALA A 24 28.18 20.73 3.51
N VAL A 25 29.43 20.97 3.93
CA VAL A 25 30.08 22.30 3.77
C VAL A 25 30.65 22.54 2.36
N GLN A 26 30.76 21.52 1.53
CA GLN A 26 31.32 21.66 0.16
C GLN A 26 30.31 21.89 -0.96
N VAL A 27 29.00 21.94 -0.71
CA VAL A 27 27.97 22.06 -1.77
C VAL A 27 27.35 23.46 -1.92
N ASN A 28 27.70 24.42 -1.08
CA ASN A 28 27.11 25.76 -1.10
C ASN A 28 27.93 26.83 -1.80
N LEU A 29 28.43 26.59 -3.01
CA LEU A 29 29.15 27.60 -3.79
C LEU A 29 28.66 27.82 -5.21
N PHE A 30 27.41 27.47 -5.53
CA PHE A 30 26.77 27.88 -6.78
C PHE A 30 25.28 28.26 -6.54
N ALA A 31 25.05 29.29 -5.75
CA ALA A 31 23.81 30.04 -5.87
C ALA A 31 24.10 31.21 -6.82
N GLN A 32 23.68 31.07 -8.07
CA GLN A 32 23.67 32.19 -9.01
C GLN A 32 22.67 33.24 -8.54
N ASN A 33 23.20 34.42 -8.15
CA ASN A 33 22.42 35.64 -8.00
C ASN A 33 21.81 36.00 -9.35
N SER A 34 20.59 35.65 -9.59
CA SER A 34 19.75 36.33 -10.59
C SER A 34 19.22 37.60 -9.95
N THR A 35 19.91 38.68 -10.15
CA THR A 35 19.38 40.04 -9.91
C THR A 35 18.24 40.28 -10.88
N VAL A 36 17.01 39.99 -10.43
CA VAL A 36 15.81 40.54 -11.06
C VAL A 36 15.65 41.98 -10.58
N ASN A 37 15.68 42.92 -11.52
CA ASN A 37 15.35 44.30 -11.27
C ASN A 37 13.99 44.41 -10.57
N SER A 38 14.00 44.83 -9.33
CA SER A 38 12.80 45.08 -8.52
C SER A 38 12.27 46.47 -8.84
N ASP A 39 11.26 46.54 -9.70
CA ASP A 39 10.30 47.61 -9.60
C ASP A 39 9.52 47.42 -8.30
N SER A 40 9.57 48.44 -7.44
CA SER A 40 8.88 48.67 -6.17
C SER A 40 7.77 47.64 -5.78
N THR A 41 8.15 46.45 -5.39
CA THR A 41 7.28 45.50 -4.69
C THR A 41 7.17 45.96 -3.22
N SER A 42 5.98 46.16 -2.74
CA SER A 42 5.73 46.43 -1.32
C SER A 42 6.29 45.28 -0.49
N GLU A 43 7.14 45.57 0.48
CA GLU A 43 7.74 44.57 1.42
C GLU A 43 6.70 43.91 2.35
N ASN A 44 5.42 44.03 2.02
CA ASN A 44 4.33 43.53 2.83
C ASN A 44 4.22 42.02 2.84
N VAL A 45 4.30 41.42 4.02
CA VAL A 45 4.21 39.96 4.23
C VAL A 45 2.75 39.53 4.33
N VAL A 46 2.35 38.56 3.52
CA VAL A 46 1.00 37.97 3.57
C VAL A 46 0.87 37.04 4.78
N ARG A 47 0.14 37.50 5.78
CA ARG A 47 -0.05 36.75 7.03
C ARG A 47 -1.42 36.07 7.14
N ARG A 48 -2.35 36.48 6.31
CA ARG A 48 -3.70 35.96 6.34
C ARG A 48 -4.37 36.04 4.99
N ILE A 49 -5.12 35.03 4.67
CA ILE A 49 -6.04 34.99 3.55
C ILE A 49 -7.43 34.72 4.10
N ARG A 50 -8.42 35.45 3.62
CA ARG A 50 -9.82 35.23 3.97
C ARG A 50 -10.67 35.11 2.73
N PHE A 51 -11.75 34.36 2.87
CA PHE A 51 -12.83 34.35 1.91
C PHE A 51 -14.12 34.83 2.59
N SER A 52 -14.94 35.59 1.89
CA SER A 52 -16.21 36.06 2.39
C SER A 52 -17.25 36.06 1.26
N GLY A 53 -18.52 35.82 1.60
CA GLY A 53 -19.58 35.74 0.63
C GLY A 53 -19.72 34.40 -0.12
N ASN A 54 -18.78 33.51 0.01
CA ASN A 54 -18.74 32.16 -0.58
C ASN A 54 -19.62 31.14 0.19
N LYS A 55 -20.93 31.27 0.06
CA LYS A 55 -21.92 30.48 0.82
C LYS A 55 -21.95 29.03 0.38
N ASN A 56 -21.76 28.77 -0.91
CA ASN A 56 -21.91 27.45 -1.51
C ASN A 56 -20.58 26.71 -1.77
N VAL A 57 -19.46 27.44 -1.74
CA VAL A 57 -18.12 26.87 -1.93
C VAL A 57 -17.32 27.04 -0.65
N LYS A 58 -16.71 25.97 -0.16
CA LYS A 58 -15.91 25.98 1.07
C LYS A 58 -14.59 26.72 0.86
N ASP A 59 -14.16 27.49 1.87
CA ASP A 59 -12.87 28.20 1.87
C ASP A 59 -11.72 27.30 1.44
N ARG A 60 -11.66 26.09 1.99
CA ARG A 60 -10.62 25.11 1.63
C ARG A 60 -10.57 24.77 0.13
N THR A 61 -11.69 24.81 -0.58
CA THR A 61 -11.72 24.62 -2.03
C THR A 61 -11.11 25.84 -2.72
N LEU A 62 -11.48 27.05 -2.29
CA LEU A 62 -10.93 28.28 -2.84
C LEU A 62 -9.42 28.40 -2.58
N GLU A 63 -8.95 28.01 -1.39
CA GLU A 63 -7.53 27.94 -1.06
C GLU A 63 -6.72 27.04 -2.03
N THR A 64 -7.32 25.99 -2.56
CA THR A 64 -6.64 25.11 -3.53
C THR A 64 -6.52 25.72 -4.92
N LEU A 65 -7.33 26.73 -5.25
CA LEU A 65 -7.36 27.39 -6.56
C LEU A 65 -6.36 28.54 -6.65
N ILE A 66 -6.13 29.22 -5.54
CA ILE A 66 -5.28 30.41 -5.49
C ILE A 66 -3.80 30.06 -5.38
N ARG A 67 -2.94 30.96 -5.86
CA ARG A 67 -1.47 30.86 -5.69
C ARG A 67 -0.97 31.76 -4.57
N THR A 68 -1.72 32.79 -4.19
CA THR A 68 -1.44 33.55 -2.97
C THR A 68 -1.42 32.62 -1.78
N ARG A 69 -0.37 32.71 -0.95
CA ARG A 69 -0.15 31.79 0.18
C ARG A 69 0.26 32.58 1.42
N THR A 70 0.08 31.96 2.58
CA THR A 70 0.68 32.39 3.84
C THR A 70 1.83 31.47 4.23
N ASN A 71 2.63 31.84 5.20
CA ASN A 71 3.58 30.93 5.84
C ASN A 71 2.85 29.74 6.45
N ARG A 72 3.55 28.59 6.56
CA ARG A 72 2.96 27.32 6.98
C ARG A 72 2.40 27.38 8.38
N GLU A 73 1.16 26.95 8.52
CA GLU A 73 0.48 26.79 9.80
C GLU A 73 0.87 25.47 10.45
N PHE A 74 1.01 25.47 11.76
CA PHE A 74 1.27 24.25 12.53
C PHE A 74 -0.02 23.43 12.65
N LEU A 75 -0.01 22.19 12.16
CA LEU A 75 -1.15 21.25 12.13
C LEU A 75 -2.45 21.85 11.56
N GLY A 76 -2.34 22.87 10.69
CA GLY A 76 -3.50 23.55 10.13
C GLY A 76 -4.22 24.46 11.12
N ILE A 77 -3.60 24.80 12.27
CA ILE A 77 -4.15 25.78 13.23
C ILE A 77 -3.99 27.17 12.61
N PRO A 78 -5.09 27.87 12.35
CA PRO A 78 -5.03 29.18 11.69
C PRO A 78 -4.14 30.17 12.43
N ARG A 79 -3.26 30.84 11.71
CA ARG A 79 -2.34 31.87 12.22
C ARG A 79 -1.19 31.36 13.10
N PHE A 80 -1.18 30.12 13.48
CA PHE A 80 -0.07 29.57 14.24
C PHE A 80 1.04 29.12 13.28
N THR A 81 1.98 30.02 12.97
CA THR A 81 3.08 29.86 12.00
C THR A 81 4.44 29.91 12.71
N PRO A 82 4.79 28.91 13.55
CA PRO A 82 6.02 28.96 14.35
C PRO A 82 7.28 29.06 13.50
N TRP A 83 7.28 28.48 12.29
CA TRP A 83 8.43 28.49 11.37
C TRP A 83 8.81 29.88 10.91
N TYR A 84 7.82 30.74 10.64
CA TYR A 84 8.04 32.16 10.36
C TYR A 84 8.61 32.87 11.60
N TYR A 85 8.11 32.61 12.80
CA TYR A 85 8.64 33.21 14.02
C TYR A 85 10.06 32.74 14.32
N PHE A 86 10.42 31.47 14.02
CA PHE A 86 11.80 31.00 14.09
C PHE A 86 12.70 31.73 13.09
N TRP A 87 12.22 32.01 11.88
CA TRP A 87 12.95 32.80 10.91
C TRP A 87 13.16 34.24 11.42
N GLU A 88 12.13 34.86 11.90
CA GLU A 88 12.19 36.23 12.44
C GLU A 88 13.14 36.30 13.65
N LEU A 89 13.10 35.32 14.57
CA LEU A 89 13.95 35.27 15.77
C LEU A 89 15.42 34.96 15.45
N SER A 90 15.67 34.17 14.40
CA SER A 90 17.02 33.72 13.98
C SER A 90 17.68 34.69 12.99
N ASN A 91 17.08 35.86 12.69
CA ASN A 91 17.52 36.78 11.65
C ASN A 91 17.74 36.08 10.30
N GLY A 92 16.79 35.29 9.87
CA GLY A 92 16.79 34.63 8.56
C GLY A 92 17.68 33.38 8.47
N ARG A 93 18.27 32.89 9.59
CA ARG A 93 19.14 31.70 9.55
C ARG A 93 18.37 30.36 9.59
N PHE A 94 17.26 30.33 10.32
CA PHE A 94 16.43 29.12 10.50
C PHE A 94 14.95 29.45 10.42
N GLY A 95 14.16 28.59 9.79
CA GLY A 95 12.72 28.78 9.69
C GLY A 95 12.22 28.84 8.26
N GLU A 96 11.16 29.57 8.03
CA GLU A 96 10.54 29.77 6.72
C GLU A 96 10.53 31.26 6.37
N ASP A 97 11.07 31.58 5.19
CA ASP A 97 11.12 32.94 4.66
C ASP A 97 9.73 33.57 4.59
N PRO A 98 9.60 34.90 4.82
CA PRO A 98 8.34 35.59 4.68
C PRO A 98 7.80 35.49 3.24
N ILE A 99 6.51 35.31 3.11
CA ILE A 99 5.82 35.31 1.82
C ILE A 99 5.31 36.73 1.56
N TYR A 100 5.92 37.39 0.59
CA TYR A 100 5.57 38.76 0.23
C TYR A 100 4.34 38.84 -0.67
N LEU A 101 3.62 39.96 -0.57
CA LEU A 101 2.43 40.25 -1.37
C LEU A 101 2.83 40.53 -2.83
N ASP A 102 2.31 39.73 -3.74
CA ASP A 102 2.34 40.01 -5.18
C ASP A 102 0.93 40.33 -5.68
N ARG A 103 0.70 41.59 -6.03
CA ARG A 103 -0.61 42.07 -6.50
C ARG A 103 -1.04 41.44 -7.82
N SER A 104 -0.08 41.06 -8.67
CA SER A 104 -0.35 40.40 -9.96
C SER A 104 -0.89 38.99 -9.73
N VAL A 105 -0.30 38.27 -8.76
CA VAL A 105 -0.79 36.98 -8.33
C VAL A 105 -2.20 37.04 -7.74
N VAL A 106 -2.47 38.05 -6.88
CA VAL A 106 -3.80 38.26 -6.30
C VAL A 106 -4.84 38.53 -7.38
N SER A 107 -4.53 39.38 -8.38
CA SER A 107 -5.43 39.66 -9.51
C SER A 107 -5.73 38.40 -10.33
N ASN A 108 -4.71 37.59 -10.59
CA ASN A 108 -4.90 36.30 -11.27
C ASN A 108 -5.70 35.31 -10.42
N ASP A 109 -5.61 35.38 -9.09
CA ASP A 109 -6.38 34.55 -8.18
C ASP A 109 -7.86 34.89 -8.17
N MET A 110 -8.20 36.18 -8.25
CA MET A 110 -9.60 36.61 -8.46
C MET A 110 -10.19 35.97 -9.71
N GLU A 111 -9.45 36.00 -10.82
CA GLU A 111 -9.89 35.39 -12.09
C GLU A 111 -10.04 33.88 -11.98
N ARG A 112 -9.14 33.19 -11.27
CA ARG A 112 -9.28 31.75 -11.01
C ARG A 112 -10.53 31.42 -10.21
N ILE A 113 -10.82 32.21 -9.17
CA ILE A 113 -12.03 32.03 -8.37
C ILE A 113 -13.27 32.31 -9.24
N ARG A 114 -13.28 33.39 -10.04
CA ARG A 114 -14.38 33.73 -10.95
C ARG A 114 -14.67 32.58 -11.92
N LEU A 115 -13.64 32.10 -12.65
CA LEU A 115 -13.77 31.02 -13.61
C LEU A 115 -14.26 29.70 -12.95
N TYR A 116 -13.82 29.44 -11.71
CA TYR A 116 -14.29 28.27 -10.97
C TYR A 116 -15.79 28.38 -10.65
N TYR A 117 -16.26 29.51 -10.17
CA TYR A 117 -17.68 29.73 -9.93
C TYR A 117 -18.52 29.70 -11.22
N GLU A 118 -18.02 30.27 -12.31
CA GLU A 118 -18.67 30.16 -13.62
C GLU A 118 -18.78 28.67 -14.07
N SER A 119 -17.75 27.89 -13.80
CA SER A 119 -17.78 26.46 -14.10
C SER A 119 -18.85 25.70 -13.31
N LEU A 120 -19.28 26.22 -12.16
CA LEU A 120 -20.37 25.69 -11.32
C LEU A 120 -21.74 26.32 -11.65
N GLY A 121 -21.83 27.21 -12.66
CA GLY A 121 -23.08 27.79 -13.10
C GLY A 121 -23.41 29.18 -12.50
N TYR A 122 -22.52 29.78 -11.72
CA TYR A 122 -22.69 31.13 -11.22
C TYR A 122 -22.21 32.17 -12.25
N LEU A 123 -22.97 32.33 -13.32
CA LEU A 123 -22.57 33.13 -14.49
C LEU A 123 -22.53 34.67 -14.21
N SER A 124 -23.10 35.13 -13.10
CA SER A 124 -23.09 36.53 -12.67
C SER A 124 -22.22 36.75 -11.43
N VAL A 125 -21.29 35.83 -11.14
CA VAL A 125 -20.39 35.97 -10.00
C VAL A 125 -19.49 37.20 -10.14
N GLN A 126 -19.33 37.90 -9.07
CA GLN A 126 -18.33 38.96 -8.94
C GLN A 126 -17.33 38.61 -7.85
N VAL A 127 -16.06 38.84 -8.12
CA VAL A 127 -14.97 38.56 -7.19
C VAL A 127 -14.16 39.83 -7.05
N ASP A 128 -14.03 40.30 -5.83
CA ASP A 128 -13.22 41.44 -5.49
C ASP A 128 -12.21 41.12 -4.41
N THR A 129 -11.23 41.98 -4.19
CA THR A 129 -10.24 41.82 -3.15
C THR A 129 -10.03 43.04 -2.33
N THR A 130 -9.85 42.85 -1.02
CA THR A 130 -9.44 43.89 -0.10
C THR A 130 -8.11 43.49 0.55
N ILE A 131 -7.12 44.34 0.48
CA ILE A 131 -5.82 44.17 1.11
C ILE A 131 -5.73 45.15 2.26
N VAL A 132 -5.67 44.64 3.49
CA VAL A 132 -5.63 45.46 4.71
C VAL A 132 -4.32 45.26 5.42
N GLU A 133 -3.57 46.32 5.64
CA GLU A 133 -2.42 46.34 6.52
C GLU A 133 -2.91 46.43 7.99
N TYR A 134 -2.56 45.49 8.85
CA TYR A 134 -2.98 45.48 10.24
C TYR A 134 -1.84 45.60 11.24
N LYS A 135 -0.60 45.45 10.79
CA LYS A 135 0.67 45.70 11.48
C LYS A 135 1.68 46.19 10.44
N THR A 136 2.75 46.82 10.90
CA THR A 136 3.84 47.26 10.05
C THR A 136 4.32 46.06 9.20
N ASP A 137 4.31 46.20 7.89
CA ASP A 137 4.74 45.22 6.89
C ASP A 137 3.94 43.88 6.89
N LYS A 138 2.74 43.83 7.48
CA LYS A 138 1.92 42.62 7.55
C LYS A 138 0.50 42.89 7.01
N VAL A 139 0.12 42.13 5.98
CA VAL A 139 -1.15 42.30 5.28
C VAL A 139 -2.07 41.11 5.41
N GLU A 140 -3.35 41.37 5.39
CA GLU A 140 -4.43 40.42 5.19
C GLU A 140 -5.02 40.64 3.79
N VAL A 141 -5.09 39.54 3.00
CA VAL A 141 -5.74 39.52 1.69
C VAL A 141 -7.11 38.88 1.85
N SER A 142 -8.18 39.64 1.57
CA SER A 142 -9.54 39.10 1.65
C SER A 142 -10.16 39.07 0.26
N PHE A 143 -10.58 37.86 -0.18
CA PHE A 143 -11.37 37.68 -1.39
C PHE A 143 -12.86 37.77 -1.04
N ILE A 144 -13.57 38.69 -1.67
CA ILE A 144 -14.99 38.91 -1.48
C ILE A 144 -15.72 38.35 -2.70
N VAL A 145 -16.59 37.37 -2.48
CA VAL A 145 -17.31 36.70 -3.56
C VAL A 145 -18.81 37.03 -3.47
N GLU A 146 -19.33 37.63 -4.51
CA GLU A 146 -20.77 37.74 -4.69
C GLU A 146 -21.23 36.66 -5.65
N GLU A 147 -21.64 35.48 -5.11
CA GLU A 147 -21.92 34.29 -5.91
C GLU A 147 -23.05 34.49 -6.92
N GLY A 148 -24.06 35.26 -6.58
CA GLY A 148 -25.28 35.33 -7.36
C GLY A 148 -26.12 34.03 -7.26
N ILE A 149 -27.03 33.85 -8.21
CA ILE A 149 -27.90 32.66 -8.29
C ILE A 149 -27.36 31.74 -9.38
N PRO A 150 -27.14 30.45 -9.09
CA PRO A 150 -26.61 29.53 -10.10
C PRO A 150 -27.63 29.23 -11.19
N SER A 151 -27.16 29.12 -12.41
CA SER A 151 -27.94 28.66 -13.56
C SER A 151 -28.18 27.15 -13.48
N LYS A 152 -29.31 26.70 -14.00
CA LYS A 152 -29.72 25.29 -14.02
C LYS A 152 -29.86 24.79 -15.45
N ILE A 153 -29.48 23.53 -15.67
CA ILE A 153 -29.79 22.85 -16.90
C ILE A 153 -31.23 22.38 -16.83
N GLU A 154 -32.05 22.85 -17.76
CA GLU A 154 -33.45 22.46 -17.88
C GLU A 154 -33.59 21.25 -18.78
N THR A 155 -32.97 21.30 -19.97
CA THR A 155 -33.04 20.22 -20.94
C THR A 155 -31.67 19.82 -21.45
N ILE A 156 -31.52 18.52 -21.75
CA ILE A 156 -30.36 17.97 -22.45
C ILE A 156 -30.85 17.21 -23.65
N SER A 157 -30.26 17.47 -24.81
CA SER A 157 -30.55 16.76 -26.06
C SER A 157 -29.29 16.29 -26.78
N TYR A 158 -29.43 15.21 -27.53
CA TYR A 158 -28.34 14.64 -28.35
C TYR A 158 -28.75 14.66 -29.81
N SER A 159 -27.88 15.23 -30.64
CA SER A 159 -28.11 15.27 -32.11
C SER A 159 -26.91 14.65 -32.84
N GLY A 160 -27.17 13.95 -33.92
CA GLY A 160 -26.16 13.24 -34.71
C GLY A 160 -25.66 11.95 -34.06
N LEU A 161 -26.35 11.43 -33.05
CA LEU A 161 -26.02 10.12 -32.47
C LEU A 161 -26.26 9.04 -33.57
N PRO A 162 -25.24 8.23 -33.85
CA PRO A 162 -25.38 7.18 -34.87
C PRO A 162 -26.30 6.06 -34.38
N PHE A 163 -26.76 5.24 -35.31
CA PHE A 163 -27.49 4.02 -35.00
C PHE A 163 -26.57 3.06 -34.23
N LEU A 164 -26.93 2.71 -33.01
CA LEU A 164 -26.12 1.90 -32.08
C LEU A 164 -26.41 0.39 -32.17
N GLY A 165 -27.01 -0.03 -33.29
CA GLY A 165 -27.28 -1.44 -33.63
C GLY A 165 -28.46 -2.04 -32.88
N THR A 166 -28.57 -1.91 -31.58
CA THR A 166 -29.66 -2.49 -30.80
C THR A 166 -30.22 -1.49 -29.79
N GLU A 167 -31.48 -1.68 -29.43
CA GLU A 167 -32.11 -0.89 -28.37
C GLU A 167 -31.36 -1.04 -27.02
N LYS A 168 -30.79 -2.21 -26.77
CA LYS A 168 -29.94 -2.46 -25.61
C LYS A 168 -28.75 -1.50 -25.56
N ASN A 169 -28.04 -1.32 -26.67
CA ASN A 169 -26.90 -0.39 -26.74
C ASN A 169 -27.36 1.06 -26.51
N ARG A 170 -28.52 1.46 -26.98
CA ARG A 170 -29.11 2.79 -26.73
C ARG A 170 -29.45 2.97 -25.26
N ILE A 171 -30.05 1.96 -24.66
CA ILE A 171 -30.37 1.94 -23.22
C ILE A 171 -29.09 2.03 -22.39
N ASP A 172 -28.06 1.25 -22.69
CA ASP A 172 -26.78 1.25 -21.99
C ASP A 172 -26.06 2.59 -22.16
N PHE A 173 -26.13 3.19 -23.36
CA PHE A 173 -25.61 4.54 -23.57
C PHE A 173 -26.26 5.56 -22.64
N MET A 174 -27.58 5.55 -22.52
CA MET A 174 -28.33 6.52 -21.71
C MET A 174 -28.20 6.25 -20.20
N ARG A 175 -28.24 4.97 -19.81
CA ARG A 175 -28.15 4.58 -18.38
C ARG A 175 -26.85 5.05 -17.71
N ASN A 176 -25.76 5.04 -18.45
CA ASN A 176 -24.44 5.39 -17.93
C ASN A 176 -24.15 6.90 -17.98
N SER A 177 -25.09 7.72 -18.45
CA SER A 177 -24.92 9.17 -18.42
C SER A 177 -25.03 9.72 -17.00
N PRO A 178 -24.06 10.50 -16.49
CA PRO A 178 -24.16 11.18 -15.23
C PRO A 178 -25.26 12.25 -15.20
N LEU A 179 -25.69 12.70 -16.38
CA LEU A 179 -26.63 13.81 -16.53
C LEU A 179 -28.08 13.34 -16.68
N THR A 180 -28.30 12.18 -17.31
CA THR A 180 -29.66 11.74 -17.75
C THR A 180 -30.16 10.51 -17.01
N ARG A 181 -29.66 10.18 -15.88
CA ARG A 181 -29.88 8.91 -15.11
C ARG A 181 -31.31 8.37 -15.01
N ALA A 182 -32.31 9.09 -15.46
CA ALA A 182 -33.67 8.77 -15.07
C ALA A 182 -34.67 8.48 -16.20
N ARG A 183 -34.46 8.80 -17.49
CA ARG A 183 -35.50 8.67 -18.50
C ARG A 183 -34.96 8.21 -19.86
N ILE A 184 -35.47 7.08 -20.33
CA ILE A 184 -34.92 6.30 -21.45
C ILE A 184 -35.64 6.57 -22.77
N ASN A 185 -36.79 7.26 -22.79
CA ASN A 185 -37.71 7.24 -23.93
C ASN A 185 -37.63 8.41 -24.88
N ASP A 186 -36.99 9.51 -24.56
CA ASP A 186 -36.93 10.72 -25.38
C ASP A 186 -35.52 11.12 -25.77
N SER A 187 -35.34 11.78 -26.91
CA SER A 187 -34.07 12.38 -27.32
C SER A 187 -33.75 13.68 -26.58
N THR A 188 -34.70 14.22 -25.84
CA THR A 188 -34.56 15.41 -25.00
C THR A 188 -34.96 15.06 -23.57
N TYR A 189 -34.10 15.40 -22.60
CA TYR A 189 -34.27 15.04 -21.20
C TYR A 189 -34.44 16.28 -20.37
N SER A 190 -35.49 16.36 -19.55
CA SER A 190 -35.65 17.40 -18.53
C SER A 190 -34.87 17.00 -17.30
N VAL A 191 -33.96 17.85 -16.84
CA VAL A 191 -32.96 17.52 -15.79
C VAL A 191 -33.15 18.37 -14.54
N ASN A 192 -33.51 19.66 -14.69
CA ASN A 192 -33.60 20.65 -13.60
C ASN A 192 -32.45 20.56 -12.58
N ARG A 193 -31.23 20.62 -13.05
CA ARG A 193 -30.02 20.44 -12.27
C ARG A 193 -29.12 21.66 -12.42
N GLN A 194 -28.37 21.99 -11.37
CA GLN A 194 -27.37 23.06 -11.43
C GLN A 194 -26.35 22.78 -12.53
N TYR A 195 -26.03 23.82 -13.30
CA TYR A 195 -25.02 23.73 -14.34
C TYR A 195 -23.65 23.46 -13.73
N ASN A 196 -22.91 22.55 -14.34
CA ASN A 196 -21.53 22.23 -14.01
C ASN A 196 -20.78 21.87 -15.29
N SER A 197 -19.80 22.67 -15.68
CA SER A 197 -19.03 22.48 -16.89
C SER A 197 -18.20 21.20 -16.86
N GLN A 198 -17.75 20.77 -15.68
CA GLN A 198 -17.01 19.53 -15.52
C GLN A 198 -17.89 18.29 -15.79
N GLU A 199 -19.15 18.33 -15.41
CA GLU A 199 -20.10 17.24 -15.72
C GLU A 199 -20.39 17.18 -17.23
N LEU A 200 -20.47 18.32 -17.91
CA LEU A 200 -20.61 18.35 -19.38
C LEU A 200 -19.36 17.80 -20.06
N SER A 201 -18.19 18.16 -19.57
CA SER A 201 -16.93 17.61 -20.09
C SER A 201 -16.82 16.10 -19.85
N THR A 202 -17.28 15.63 -18.71
CA THR A 202 -17.33 14.19 -18.37
C THR A 202 -18.28 13.45 -19.31
N GLU A 203 -19.45 14.04 -19.59
CA GLU A 203 -20.41 13.47 -20.54
C GLU A 203 -19.85 13.46 -21.97
N GLN A 204 -19.20 14.53 -22.41
CA GLN A 204 -18.50 14.56 -23.68
C GLN A 204 -17.47 13.44 -23.80
N GLN A 205 -16.64 13.25 -22.79
CA GLN A 205 -15.63 12.19 -22.78
C GLN A 205 -16.27 10.80 -22.77
N ARG A 206 -17.37 10.64 -22.04
CA ARG A 206 -18.14 9.39 -22.01
C ARG A 206 -18.72 9.04 -23.40
N ILE A 207 -19.29 10.03 -24.07
CA ILE A 207 -19.81 9.85 -25.44
C ILE A 207 -18.70 9.40 -26.37
N ILE A 208 -17.56 10.07 -26.36
CA ILE A 208 -16.39 9.72 -27.18
C ILE A 208 -15.93 8.29 -26.89
N THR A 209 -15.79 7.94 -25.62
CA THR A 209 -15.35 6.60 -25.20
C THR A 209 -16.34 5.53 -25.63
N PHE A 210 -17.64 5.77 -25.42
CA PHE A 210 -18.69 4.84 -25.84
C PHE A 210 -18.67 4.61 -27.34
N LEU A 211 -18.57 5.67 -28.13
CA LEU A 211 -18.55 5.55 -29.61
C LEU A 211 -17.25 4.90 -30.09
N LYS A 212 -16.09 5.19 -29.49
CA LYS A 212 -14.85 4.48 -29.79
C LYS A 212 -14.93 2.98 -29.50
N ASN A 213 -15.65 2.59 -28.45
CA ASN A 213 -15.87 1.18 -28.13
C ASN A 213 -16.89 0.49 -29.06
N ASN A 214 -17.60 1.26 -29.89
CA ASN A 214 -18.59 0.78 -30.82
C ASN A 214 -18.20 1.04 -32.30
N GLY A 215 -16.90 1.12 -32.60
CA GLY A 215 -16.37 1.18 -33.94
C GLY A 215 -16.03 2.57 -34.46
N TYR A 216 -16.41 3.65 -33.80
CA TYR A 216 -16.15 5.01 -34.30
C TYR A 216 -14.76 5.51 -33.86
N ALA A 217 -13.72 4.85 -34.38
CA ALA A 217 -12.35 5.07 -33.94
C ALA A 217 -11.83 6.50 -34.16
N SER A 218 -12.30 7.16 -35.23
CA SER A 218 -11.83 8.50 -35.62
C SER A 218 -12.42 9.64 -34.81
N ILE A 219 -13.40 9.36 -33.93
CA ILE A 219 -14.03 10.40 -33.11
C ILE A 219 -13.05 11.05 -32.15
N GLN A 220 -13.03 12.38 -32.12
CA GLN A 220 -12.17 13.19 -31.27
C GLN A 220 -13.00 14.15 -30.43
N LYS A 221 -12.35 14.94 -29.56
CA LYS A 221 -13.02 15.89 -28.70
C LYS A 221 -13.84 16.92 -29.49
N ASP A 222 -13.34 17.37 -30.63
CA ASP A 222 -14.01 18.34 -31.51
C ASP A 222 -15.19 17.76 -32.26
N SER A 223 -15.32 16.41 -32.29
CA SER A 223 -16.44 15.72 -32.88
C SER A 223 -17.70 15.73 -32.00
N VAL A 224 -17.55 16.13 -30.72
CA VAL A 224 -18.65 16.17 -29.76
C VAL A 224 -18.65 17.54 -29.09
N ILE A 225 -19.58 18.41 -29.46
CA ILE A 225 -19.65 19.78 -28.97
C ILE A 225 -20.90 19.92 -28.10
N ALA A 226 -20.73 20.42 -26.88
CA ALA A 226 -21.83 20.80 -26.02
C ALA A 226 -22.21 22.28 -26.28
N LEU A 227 -23.34 22.51 -26.87
CA LEU A 227 -23.90 23.84 -27.07
C LEU A 227 -24.82 24.18 -25.89
N VAL A 228 -24.48 25.21 -25.17
CA VAL A 228 -25.26 25.71 -24.02
C VAL A 228 -25.97 27.00 -24.43
N LYS A 229 -27.29 27.03 -24.32
CA LYS A 229 -28.12 28.16 -24.66
C LYS A 229 -29.00 28.55 -23.48
N ALA A 230 -29.02 29.81 -23.13
CA ALA A 230 -30.00 30.34 -22.19
C ALA A 230 -31.40 30.40 -22.84
N GLN A 231 -32.42 30.07 -22.07
CA GLN A 231 -33.80 30.18 -22.54
C GLN A 231 -34.23 31.65 -22.65
N LYS A 232 -35.02 32.00 -23.65
CA LYS A 232 -35.51 33.37 -23.88
C LYS A 232 -36.39 33.86 -22.72
N THR A 233 -37.11 32.92 -22.09
CA THR A 233 -38.05 33.22 -21.00
C THR A 233 -37.35 33.35 -19.65
N ASN A 234 -36.22 32.67 -19.47
CA ASN A 234 -35.45 32.74 -18.23
C ASN A 234 -33.99 32.47 -18.53
N GLN A 235 -33.17 33.51 -18.47
CA GLN A 235 -31.71 33.41 -18.75
C GLN A 235 -30.94 32.48 -17.80
N ARG A 236 -31.51 32.08 -16.65
CA ARG A 236 -30.91 31.14 -15.70
C ARG A 236 -31.23 29.69 -16.02
N GLN A 237 -32.16 29.42 -16.89
CA GLN A 237 -32.46 28.10 -17.40
C GLN A 237 -31.69 27.88 -18.72
N LEU A 238 -30.89 26.80 -18.74
CA LEU A 238 -29.99 26.48 -19.83
C LEU A 238 -30.46 25.20 -20.52
N ASP A 239 -30.51 25.28 -21.83
CA ASP A 239 -30.69 24.10 -22.68
C ASP A 239 -29.34 23.67 -23.23
N VAL A 240 -28.99 22.39 -23.06
CA VAL A 240 -27.73 21.81 -23.50
C VAL A 240 -27.97 20.85 -24.65
N GLN A 241 -27.31 21.09 -25.77
CA GLN A 241 -27.35 20.19 -26.92
C GLN A 241 -25.98 19.63 -27.20
N PHE A 242 -25.80 18.30 -27.05
CA PHE A 242 -24.63 17.62 -27.57
C PHE A 242 -24.80 17.36 -29.09
N ARG A 243 -23.98 18.04 -29.87
CA ARG A 243 -23.85 17.77 -31.32
C ARG A 243 -22.72 16.77 -31.52
N ILE A 244 -23.03 15.65 -32.15
CA ILE A 244 -22.12 14.51 -32.31
C ILE A 244 -21.90 14.32 -33.82
N ASN A 245 -20.63 14.28 -34.22
CA ASN A 245 -20.21 13.86 -35.56
C ASN A 245 -19.34 12.61 -35.44
N PRO A 246 -19.93 11.39 -35.48
CA PRO A 246 -19.22 10.17 -35.12
C PRO A 246 -18.24 9.69 -36.19
N GLY A 247 -18.38 10.11 -37.44
CA GLY A 247 -17.62 9.59 -38.56
C GLY A 247 -18.07 8.21 -39.01
N LYS A 248 -17.14 7.39 -39.50
CA LYS A 248 -17.39 6.04 -40.02
C LYS A 248 -17.10 4.96 -38.99
N ILE A 249 -17.65 3.76 -39.20
CA ILE A 249 -17.34 2.56 -38.44
C ILE A 249 -16.05 1.95 -39.02
N TYR A 250 -15.14 1.58 -38.12
CA TYR A 250 -13.88 0.91 -38.40
C TYR A 250 -13.88 -0.49 -37.80
N ARG A 251 -13.03 -1.37 -38.36
CA ARG A 251 -12.76 -2.72 -37.86
C ARG A 251 -11.28 -2.85 -37.52
N PHE A 252 -10.96 -3.80 -36.68
CA PHE A 252 -9.56 -4.18 -36.47
C PHE A 252 -9.01 -4.79 -37.76
N GLY A 253 -7.86 -4.31 -38.20
CA GLY A 253 -7.11 -4.86 -39.34
C GLY A 253 -6.10 -5.90 -38.87
N ASP A 254 -5.06 -6.11 -39.69
CA ASP A 254 -3.96 -7.01 -39.37
C ASP A 254 -3.21 -6.59 -38.13
N VAL A 255 -2.71 -7.58 -37.39
CA VAL A 255 -1.88 -7.38 -36.23
C VAL A 255 -0.45 -7.81 -36.54
N HIS A 256 0.47 -6.91 -36.31
CA HIS A 256 1.91 -7.15 -36.52
C HIS A 256 2.61 -7.11 -35.17
N ILE A 257 3.23 -8.23 -34.78
CA ILE A 257 3.96 -8.37 -33.54
C ILE A 257 5.44 -8.58 -33.85
N ASP A 258 6.29 -7.67 -33.41
CA ASP A 258 7.72 -7.77 -33.53
C ASP A 258 8.33 -7.96 -32.14
N LEU A 259 9.08 -9.06 -31.94
CA LEU A 259 9.74 -9.37 -30.67
C LEU A 259 11.25 -9.41 -30.87
N ALA A 260 11.96 -8.49 -30.19
CA ALA A 260 13.42 -8.49 -30.07
C ALA A 260 13.86 -9.09 -28.73
N ASP A 261 14.99 -9.77 -28.72
CA ASP A 261 15.60 -10.32 -27.51
C ASP A 261 16.61 -9.35 -26.90
N GLY A 262 16.64 -9.26 -25.55
CA GLY A 262 17.61 -8.45 -24.81
C GLY A 262 17.50 -6.93 -24.98
N ILE A 263 18.52 -6.22 -24.49
CA ILE A 263 18.68 -4.78 -24.69
C ILE A 263 19.08 -4.58 -26.15
N ALA A 264 18.17 -4.05 -26.98
CA ALA A 264 18.47 -3.82 -28.38
C ALA A 264 19.68 -2.92 -28.49
N PRO A 265 20.71 -3.32 -29.26
CA PRO A 265 21.77 -2.44 -29.63
C PRO A 265 21.22 -1.25 -30.45
N GLU A 266 21.95 -0.14 -30.46
CA GLU A 266 21.60 1.06 -31.25
C GLU A 266 21.32 0.74 -32.72
N ASN A 267 21.84 -0.38 -33.22
CA ASN A 267 21.61 -0.91 -34.56
C ASN A 267 20.60 -2.04 -34.55
N TYR A 268 19.34 -1.71 -34.34
CA TYR A 268 18.22 -2.64 -34.48
C TYR A 268 18.15 -3.09 -35.98
N THR A 269 18.66 -4.27 -36.25
CA THR A 269 18.51 -4.89 -37.57
C THR A 269 17.02 -5.27 -37.72
N GLN A 270 16.38 -4.79 -38.76
CA GLN A 270 15.02 -5.11 -39.09
C GLN A 270 14.90 -6.64 -39.18
N ILE A 271 14.02 -7.21 -38.32
CA ILE A 271 13.77 -8.66 -38.35
C ILE A 271 12.94 -8.96 -39.60
N ASP A 272 13.56 -9.48 -40.61
CA ASP A 272 12.93 -9.70 -41.92
C ASP A 272 12.18 -11.02 -42.03
N THR A 273 12.31 -11.93 -41.05
CA THR A 273 11.67 -13.24 -41.10
C THR A 273 10.33 -13.27 -40.36
N VAL A 274 9.24 -13.45 -41.11
CA VAL A 274 7.93 -13.79 -40.54
C VAL A 274 8.00 -15.21 -39.98
N SER A 275 8.01 -15.34 -38.64
CA SER A 275 8.18 -16.63 -37.98
C SER A 275 6.92 -17.47 -37.98
N SER A 276 5.75 -16.83 -38.00
CA SER A 276 4.44 -17.49 -38.09
C SER A 276 3.37 -16.51 -38.55
N VAL A 277 2.35 -17.04 -39.23
CA VAL A 277 1.15 -16.31 -39.64
C VAL A 277 -0.05 -17.13 -39.19
N GLU A 278 -0.94 -16.52 -38.43
CA GLU A 278 -2.19 -17.12 -38.02
C GLU A 278 -3.33 -16.41 -38.76
N GLU A 279 -4.10 -17.16 -39.55
CA GLU A 279 -5.32 -16.66 -40.20
C GLU A 279 -6.48 -16.72 -39.21
N VAL A 280 -7.01 -15.54 -38.89
CA VAL A 280 -8.12 -15.41 -37.93
C VAL A 280 -9.47 -15.32 -38.64
N THR A 281 -9.44 -14.77 -39.85
CA THR A 281 -10.58 -14.69 -40.79
C THR A 281 -10.05 -14.72 -42.20
N ASP A 282 -10.88 -14.96 -43.20
CA ASP A 282 -10.48 -15.00 -44.63
C ASP A 282 -9.73 -13.75 -45.14
N SER A 283 -9.77 -12.63 -44.41
CA SER A 283 -9.24 -11.34 -44.84
C SER A 283 -8.27 -10.66 -43.89
N SER A 284 -8.04 -11.19 -42.67
CA SER A 284 -7.23 -10.53 -41.66
C SER A 284 -6.33 -11.53 -40.94
N LYS A 285 -5.08 -11.13 -40.67
CA LYS A 285 -4.03 -12.03 -40.21
C LYS A 285 -3.25 -11.45 -39.02
N ILE A 286 -2.67 -12.34 -38.20
CA ILE A 286 -1.70 -12.00 -37.19
C ILE A 286 -0.31 -12.42 -37.70
N TYR A 287 0.58 -11.45 -37.81
CA TYR A 287 1.94 -11.66 -38.24
C TYR A 287 2.88 -11.57 -37.05
N LEU A 288 3.66 -12.59 -36.77
CA LEU A 288 4.70 -12.59 -35.77
C LEU A 288 6.08 -12.60 -36.41
N ARG A 289 6.90 -11.64 -36.04
CA ARG A 289 8.35 -11.62 -36.29
C ARG A 289 9.07 -11.72 -34.96
N LYS A 290 9.96 -12.69 -34.82
CA LYS A 290 10.80 -12.86 -33.62
C LYS A 290 12.19 -13.32 -34.04
N GLU A 291 13.18 -12.96 -33.21
CA GLU A 291 14.52 -13.49 -33.38
C GLU A 291 14.54 -15.02 -33.15
N PRO A 292 15.33 -15.80 -33.93
CA PRO A 292 15.41 -17.25 -33.79
C PRO A 292 15.87 -17.73 -32.40
N SER A 293 16.65 -16.93 -31.68
CA SER A 293 17.13 -17.19 -30.33
C SER A 293 16.02 -17.11 -29.27
N THR A 294 14.90 -16.45 -29.56
CA THR A 294 13.82 -16.20 -28.61
C THR A 294 13.02 -17.46 -28.30
N GLN A 295 13.01 -17.88 -27.03
CA GLN A 295 12.24 -19.05 -26.58
C GLN A 295 10.77 -18.73 -26.31
N THR A 296 10.37 -17.45 -26.38
CA THR A 296 8.96 -17.04 -26.14
C THR A 296 8.02 -17.74 -27.12
N LYS A 297 6.98 -18.36 -26.56
CA LYS A 297 5.98 -19.10 -27.36
C LYS A 297 5.04 -18.11 -28.05
N PHE A 298 4.62 -18.48 -29.26
CA PHE A 298 3.66 -17.68 -30.04
C PHE A 298 2.35 -17.44 -29.27
N SER A 299 1.81 -18.50 -28.68
CA SER A 299 0.56 -18.43 -27.92
C SER A 299 0.60 -17.40 -26.79
N LEU A 300 1.74 -17.20 -26.12
CA LEU A 300 1.86 -16.17 -25.11
C LEU A 300 1.58 -14.78 -25.67
N LEU A 301 2.09 -14.49 -26.86
CA LEU A 301 1.96 -13.17 -27.48
C LEU A 301 0.55 -12.94 -28.04
N THR A 302 -0.06 -13.96 -28.63
CA THR A 302 -1.42 -13.85 -29.17
C THR A 302 -2.49 -13.81 -28.09
N ASP A 303 -2.30 -14.53 -26.97
CA ASP A 303 -3.24 -14.58 -25.86
C ASP A 303 -3.45 -13.21 -25.16
N GLN A 304 -2.49 -12.27 -25.32
CA GLN A 304 -2.61 -10.92 -24.79
C GLN A 304 -3.48 -10.00 -25.66
N ILE A 305 -3.83 -10.43 -26.85
CA ILE A 305 -4.69 -9.64 -27.75
C ILE A 305 -6.14 -9.98 -27.46
N LEU A 306 -6.88 -9.03 -26.89
CA LEU A 306 -8.26 -9.24 -26.47
C LEU A 306 -9.29 -9.00 -27.57
N PHE A 307 -8.87 -8.63 -28.76
CA PHE A 307 -9.70 -8.42 -29.95
C PHE A 307 -9.23 -9.33 -31.09
N LYS A 308 -10.12 -9.59 -32.02
CA LYS A 308 -9.78 -10.35 -33.23
C LYS A 308 -9.73 -9.44 -34.45
N PRO A 309 -8.75 -9.64 -35.35
CA PRO A 309 -8.76 -8.99 -36.66
C PRO A 309 -10.11 -9.22 -37.35
N GLY A 310 -10.68 -8.17 -38.02
CA GLY A 310 -11.98 -8.22 -38.66
C GLY A 310 -13.19 -7.86 -37.76
N GLU A 311 -13.07 -7.91 -36.44
CA GLU A 311 -14.11 -7.46 -35.52
C GLU A 311 -14.26 -5.93 -35.53
N ILE A 312 -15.44 -5.45 -35.12
CA ILE A 312 -15.69 -4.01 -34.98
C ILE A 312 -14.68 -3.45 -33.96
N TYR A 313 -14.07 -2.33 -34.31
CA TYR A 313 -13.08 -1.67 -33.44
C TYR A 313 -13.69 -1.35 -32.09
N ASN A 314 -12.97 -1.73 -31.04
CA ASN A 314 -13.28 -1.45 -29.65
C ASN A 314 -12.03 -0.91 -28.95
N HIS A 315 -12.08 0.36 -28.57
CA HIS A 315 -10.93 1.06 -27.98
C HIS A 315 -10.54 0.50 -26.61
N GLU A 316 -11.50 0.03 -25.85
CA GLU A 316 -11.27 -0.57 -24.54
C GLU A 316 -10.52 -1.89 -24.65
N LEU A 317 -10.90 -2.76 -25.60
CA LEU A 317 -10.16 -4.00 -25.86
C LEU A 317 -8.74 -3.72 -26.35
N TYR A 318 -8.56 -2.68 -27.17
CA TYR A 318 -7.24 -2.23 -27.61
C TYR A 318 -6.36 -1.78 -26.42
N LEU A 319 -6.88 -0.94 -25.53
CA LEU A 319 -6.16 -0.48 -24.34
C LEU A 319 -5.92 -1.60 -23.32
N ASN A 320 -6.87 -2.52 -23.18
CA ASN A 320 -6.71 -3.67 -22.30
C ASN A 320 -5.62 -4.61 -22.81
N SER A 321 -5.51 -4.83 -24.13
CA SER A 321 -4.42 -5.61 -24.71
C SER A 321 -3.04 -5.02 -24.38
N ILE A 322 -2.90 -3.68 -24.41
CA ILE A 322 -1.67 -3.02 -23.94
C ILE A 322 -1.36 -3.39 -22.49
N ARG A 323 -2.38 -3.35 -21.61
CA ARG A 323 -2.22 -3.69 -20.19
C ARG A 323 -1.85 -5.15 -20.00
N GLU A 324 -2.42 -6.07 -20.76
CA GLU A 324 -2.06 -7.49 -20.65
C GLU A 324 -0.59 -7.73 -20.99
N TYR A 325 -0.05 -7.09 -22.04
CA TYR A 325 1.39 -7.16 -22.31
C TYR A 325 2.25 -6.55 -21.18
N GLN A 326 1.80 -5.45 -20.58
CA GLN A 326 2.51 -4.83 -19.44
C GLN A 326 2.50 -5.73 -18.22
N ASN A 327 1.40 -6.45 -17.98
CA ASN A 327 1.24 -7.36 -16.84
C ASN A 327 2.17 -8.59 -16.92
N LEU A 328 2.66 -8.96 -18.12
CA LEU A 328 3.62 -10.05 -18.25
C LEU A 328 4.95 -9.79 -17.52
N GLY A 329 5.30 -8.51 -17.30
CA GLY A 329 6.48 -8.11 -16.56
C GLY A 329 7.82 -8.40 -17.23
N MET A 330 7.86 -9.29 -18.23
CA MET A 330 9.06 -9.67 -18.96
C MET A 330 9.23 -8.99 -20.32
N LEU A 331 8.22 -8.23 -20.75
CA LEU A 331 8.20 -7.56 -22.04
C LEU A 331 8.17 -6.04 -21.87
N PHE A 332 9.09 -5.38 -22.54
CA PHE A 332 9.07 -3.94 -22.71
C PHE A 332 8.29 -3.60 -23.98
N ILE A 333 7.22 -2.85 -23.86
CA ILE A 333 6.48 -2.34 -25.02
C ILE A 333 7.24 -1.14 -25.56
N ARG A 334 7.97 -1.32 -26.66
CA ARG A 334 8.61 -0.21 -27.38
C ARG A 334 7.60 0.62 -28.13
N ARG A 335 6.63 -0.07 -28.71
CA ARG A 335 5.57 0.56 -29.48
C ARG A 335 4.30 -0.29 -29.41
N PHE A 336 3.20 0.36 -29.24
CA PHE A 336 1.86 -0.20 -29.44
C PHE A 336 1.06 0.87 -30.18
N GLY A 337 0.82 0.70 -31.46
CA GLY A 337 0.27 1.73 -32.30
C GLY A 337 -0.60 1.20 -33.43
N GLN A 338 -1.36 2.08 -34.04
CA GLN A 338 -2.31 1.80 -35.12
C GLN A 338 -1.77 2.28 -36.49
N ASN A 339 -0.53 2.68 -36.53
CA ASN A 339 0.17 3.06 -37.76
C ASN A 339 1.63 2.67 -37.64
N GLN A 340 2.25 2.27 -38.75
CA GLN A 340 3.64 1.81 -38.73
C GLN A 340 4.66 2.93 -38.46
N THR A 341 4.40 4.13 -38.95
CA THR A 341 5.35 5.25 -38.85
C THR A 341 4.82 6.49 -38.17
N ALA A 342 3.49 6.71 -38.20
CA ALA A 342 2.87 7.90 -37.67
C ALA A 342 2.30 7.66 -36.26
N SER A 343 2.08 8.74 -35.53
CA SER A 343 1.47 8.69 -34.19
C SER A 343 -0.05 8.47 -34.21
N GLN A 344 -0.70 8.76 -35.34
CA GLN A 344 -2.15 8.62 -35.48
C GLN A 344 -2.52 7.53 -36.50
N PRO A 345 -3.69 6.86 -36.31
CA PRO A 345 -4.18 5.88 -37.27
C PRO A 345 -4.48 6.49 -38.66
N ASP A 346 -4.34 5.68 -39.69
CA ASP A 346 -4.83 6.03 -41.03
C ASP A 346 -6.32 5.74 -41.16
N PHE A 347 -7.13 6.78 -41.02
CA PHE A 347 -8.58 6.69 -41.11
C PHE A 347 -9.12 6.70 -42.56
N THR A 348 -8.29 6.62 -43.58
CA THR A 348 -8.72 6.51 -44.97
C THR A 348 -9.27 5.12 -45.30
N LYS A 349 -8.71 4.08 -44.62
CA LYS A 349 -9.09 2.67 -44.78
C LYS A 349 -10.16 2.26 -43.74
N PRO A 350 -11.06 1.32 -44.09
CA PRO A 350 -12.10 0.85 -43.16
C PRO A 350 -11.55 -0.04 -42.03
N THR A 351 -10.32 -0.51 -42.14
CA THR A 351 -9.64 -1.37 -41.17
C THR A 351 -8.44 -0.65 -40.56
N ILE A 352 -8.25 -0.81 -39.27
CA ILE A 352 -7.16 -0.21 -38.49
C ILE A 352 -6.19 -1.30 -38.06
N PRO A 353 -4.99 -1.38 -38.68
CA PRO A 353 -3.98 -2.35 -38.29
C PRO A 353 -3.40 -2.01 -36.93
N THR A 354 -2.86 -3.02 -36.24
CA THR A 354 -2.18 -2.85 -34.97
C THR A 354 -0.71 -3.28 -35.10
N TYR A 355 0.20 -2.43 -34.69
CA TYR A 355 1.64 -2.68 -34.70
C TYR A 355 2.15 -2.71 -33.27
N ILE A 356 2.68 -3.87 -32.86
CA ILE A 356 3.17 -4.15 -31.52
C ILE A 356 4.67 -4.45 -31.63
N SER A 357 5.50 -3.58 -31.08
CA SER A 357 6.95 -3.83 -30.99
C SER A 357 7.32 -4.06 -29.54
N LEU A 358 7.79 -5.26 -29.27
CA LEU A 358 8.13 -5.75 -27.94
C LEU A 358 9.64 -5.99 -27.86
N GLN A 359 10.18 -5.81 -26.66
CA GLN A 359 11.53 -6.21 -26.32
C GLN A 359 11.48 -7.05 -25.05
N SER A 360 12.08 -8.22 -25.06
CA SER A 360 12.23 -9.01 -23.84
C SER A 360 13.27 -8.37 -22.93
N ILE A 361 13.03 -8.43 -21.63
CA ILE A 361 14.07 -8.12 -20.64
C ILE A 361 15.13 -9.22 -20.66
N THR A 362 16.27 -8.95 -20.06
CA THR A 362 17.33 -9.95 -19.91
C THR A 362 16.79 -11.23 -19.30
N LYS A 363 16.97 -12.36 -19.99
CA LYS A 363 16.44 -13.65 -19.55
C LYS A 363 17.00 -14.07 -18.19
N HIS A 364 18.30 -13.89 -18.00
CA HIS A 364 19.01 -14.23 -16.77
C HIS A 364 19.53 -12.98 -16.10
N SER A 365 19.26 -12.79 -14.84
CA SER A 365 19.82 -11.74 -14.01
C SER A 365 20.34 -12.30 -12.69
N VAL A 366 21.42 -11.72 -12.22
CA VAL A 366 21.98 -12.00 -10.90
C VAL A 366 22.01 -10.68 -10.15
N GLY A 367 21.39 -10.66 -8.99
CA GLY A 367 21.42 -9.56 -8.06
C GLY A 367 22.29 -9.88 -6.85
N ALA A 368 22.87 -8.87 -6.26
CA ALA A 368 23.48 -8.96 -4.94
C ALA A 368 23.09 -7.71 -4.14
N GLU A 369 22.69 -7.93 -2.90
CA GLU A 369 22.27 -6.85 -2.02
C GLU A 369 22.94 -6.91 -0.66
N ILE A 370 23.15 -5.73 -0.09
CA ILE A 370 23.52 -5.58 1.32
C ILE A 370 22.36 -4.89 2.00
N PHE A 371 21.87 -5.45 3.08
CA PHE A 371 20.74 -4.87 3.81
C PHE A 371 21.06 -4.71 5.30
N GLY A 372 20.48 -3.69 5.90
CA GLY A 372 20.47 -3.48 7.34
C GLY A 372 19.17 -3.99 7.94
N MET A 373 19.24 -4.54 9.14
CA MET A 373 18.07 -5.01 9.88
C MET A 373 18.10 -4.54 11.33
N LYS A 374 16.93 -4.49 11.95
CA LYS A 374 16.78 -4.28 13.38
C LYS A 374 15.60 -5.11 13.89
N ARG A 375 15.86 -6.02 14.80
CA ARG A 375 14.87 -6.81 15.53
C ARG A 375 15.06 -6.62 17.03
N TYR A 376 16.04 -7.26 17.63
CA TYR A 376 16.46 -7.06 19.02
C TYR A 376 17.67 -6.13 19.12
N GLY A 377 18.56 -6.19 18.14
CA GLY A 377 19.73 -5.35 17.99
C GLY A 377 19.83 -4.73 16.59
N PHE A 378 21.03 -4.36 16.21
CA PHE A 378 21.32 -3.91 14.84
C PHE A 378 22.05 -5.02 14.11
N GLY A 379 21.60 -5.29 12.89
CA GLY A 379 22.19 -6.33 12.06
C GLY A 379 22.43 -5.88 10.64
N THR A 380 23.19 -6.70 9.94
CA THR A 380 23.46 -6.57 8.52
C THR A 380 23.36 -7.92 7.85
N GLY A 381 22.96 -7.94 6.59
CA GLY A 381 22.89 -9.16 5.81
C GLY A 381 23.36 -8.97 4.39
N LEU A 382 23.63 -10.08 3.76
CA LEU A 382 23.98 -10.22 2.35
C LEU A 382 22.97 -11.12 1.69
N GLY A 383 22.44 -10.67 0.56
CA GLY A 383 21.57 -11.43 -0.30
C GLY A 383 22.16 -11.60 -1.68
N VAL A 384 21.92 -12.75 -2.27
CA VAL A 384 22.22 -13.04 -3.67
C VAL A 384 20.98 -13.66 -4.28
N ASP A 385 20.58 -13.16 -5.42
CA ASP A 385 19.46 -13.70 -6.19
C ASP A 385 19.85 -13.99 -7.62
N TYR A 386 19.28 -15.05 -8.13
CA TYR A 386 19.30 -15.40 -9.54
C TYR A 386 17.88 -15.47 -10.06
N THR A 387 17.60 -14.73 -11.13
CA THR A 387 16.28 -14.71 -11.76
C THR A 387 16.36 -15.14 -13.21
N ASN A 388 15.43 -16.01 -13.60
CA ASN A 388 15.16 -16.39 -14.98
C ASN A 388 13.76 -15.91 -15.37
N ASN A 389 13.71 -14.89 -16.22
CA ASN A 389 12.49 -14.17 -16.60
C ASN A 389 11.75 -14.83 -17.77
N ASN A 390 11.83 -16.00 -18.07
CA ASN A 390 11.04 -16.72 -19.08
C ASN A 390 11.46 -18.18 -19.12
N ALA A 391 11.27 -18.88 -18.01
CA ALA A 391 11.82 -20.19 -17.77
C ALA A 391 11.41 -21.21 -18.85
N PHE A 392 10.11 -21.21 -19.23
CA PHE A 392 9.54 -22.18 -20.18
C PHE A 392 8.90 -21.53 -21.43
N GLY A 393 9.10 -20.23 -21.62
CA GLY A 393 8.63 -19.50 -22.82
C GLY A 393 7.22 -18.93 -22.72
N LYS A 394 6.58 -18.94 -21.54
CA LYS A 394 5.26 -18.36 -21.30
C LYS A 394 5.28 -17.26 -20.23
N ALA A 395 6.37 -16.52 -20.18
CA ALA A 395 6.63 -15.46 -19.20
C ALA A 395 6.69 -15.93 -17.73
N GLU A 396 7.01 -17.19 -17.52
CA GLU A 396 7.23 -17.70 -16.17
C GLU A 396 8.52 -17.12 -15.60
N ASN A 397 8.44 -16.61 -14.38
CA ASN A 397 9.60 -16.10 -13.65
C ASN A 397 10.01 -17.11 -12.57
N PHE A 398 11.27 -17.50 -12.59
CA PHE A 398 11.88 -18.31 -11.55
C PHE A 398 12.99 -17.53 -10.87
N THR A 399 12.87 -17.32 -9.56
CA THR A 399 13.89 -16.64 -8.75
C THR A 399 14.40 -17.59 -7.68
N LEU A 400 15.71 -17.69 -7.54
CA LEU A 400 16.38 -18.38 -6.45
C LEU A 400 17.16 -17.35 -5.66
N SER A 401 16.86 -17.23 -4.37
CA SER A 401 17.49 -16.26 -3.47
C SER A 401 18.16 -16.97 -2.30
N ALA A 402 19.33 -16.49 -1.91
CA ALA A 402 20.05 -16.95 -0.72
C ALA A 402 20.43 -15.73 0.12
N ASN A 403 20.02 -15.72 1.38
CA ASN A 403 20.24 -14.64 2.33
C ASN A 403 20.98 -15.14 3.55
N VAL A 404 21.93 -14.34 4.01
CA VAL A 404 22.64 -14.57 5.29
C VAL A 404 22.63 -13.26 6.05
N SER A 405 22.25 -13.29 7.32
CA SER A 405 22.29 -12.12 8.17
C SER A 405 22.84 -12.38 9.56
N PHE A 406 23.37 -11.31 10.16
CA PHE A 406 23.96 -11.29 11.48
C PHE A 406 23.38 -10.11 12.24
N GLU A 407 22.83 -10.35 13.43
CA GLU A 407 22.28 -9.32 14.31
C GLU A 407 23.11 -9.28 15.59
N PHE A 408 23.56 -8.08 15.97
CA PHE A 408 24.33 -7.83 17.19
C PHE A 408 23.38 -7.34 18.27
N VAL A 409 23.19 -8.13 19.31
CA VAL A 409 22.32 -7.79 20.44
C VAL A 409 23.20 -7.42 21.64
N SER A 410 22.93 -6.29 22.27
CA SER A 410 23.74 -5.85 23.43
C SER A 410 23.43 -6.69 24.67
N ASN A 411 24.44 -6.90 25.52
CA ASN A 411 24.24 -7.64 26.75
C ASN A 411 23.17 -7.02 27.67
N SER A 412 23.00 -5.69 27.62
CA SER A 412 21.93 -5.03 28.38
C SER A 412 20.53 -5.38 27.89
N VAL A 413 20.36 -5.67 26.60
CA VAL A 413 19.09 -6.14 26.05
C VAL A 413 18.88 -7.62 26.39
N LEU A 414 19.93 -8.42 26.38
CA LEU A 414 19.88 -9.82 26.80
C LEU A 414 19.53 -9.95 28.28
N GLU A 415 20.15 -9.17 29.16
CA GLU A 415 19.86 -9.12 30.59
C GLU A 415 18.42 -8.61 30.85
N GLU A 416 17.95 -7.60 30.14
CA GLU A 416 16.62 -7.01 30.36
C GLU A 416 15.48 -7.90 29.86
N ILE A 417 15.66 -8.64 28.75
CA ILE A 417 14.60 -9.39 28.09
C ILE A 417 14.68 -10.89 28.40
N ALA A 418 15.89 -11.46 28.47
CA ALA A 418 16.08 -12.89 28.59
C ALA A 418 16.68 -13.33 29.95
N ASP A 419 17.03 -12.38 30.82
CA ASP A 419 17.64 -12.63 32.11
C ASP A 419 18.89 -13.55 32.05
N THR A 420 19.64 -13.45 30.94
CA THR A 420 20.81 -14.29 30.71
C THR A 420 22.05 -13.49 30.42
N SER A 421 23.17 -13.89 31.00
CA SER A 421 24.49 -13.27 30.81
C SER A 421 25.41 -14.06 29.88
N THR A 422 25.02 -15.26 29.49
CA THR A 422 25.90 -16.23 28.80
C THR A 422 25.52 -16.49 27.34
N GLN A 423 24.41 -16.00 26.89
CA GLN A 423 23.93 -16.20 25.51
C GLN A 423 24.76 -15.43 24.48
N SER A 424 24.88 -15.99 23.29
CA SER A 424 25.60 -15.36 22.18
C SER A 424 24.98 -14.00 21.85
N SER A 425 25.79 -12.96 21.79
CA SER A 425 25.38 -11.60 21.38
C SER A 425 25.22 -11.45 19.86
N ILE A 426 25.50 -12.52 19.09
CA ILE A 426 25.39 -12.50 17.62
C ILE A 426 24.38 -13.56 17.19
N PHE A 427 23.24 -13.13 16.69
CA PHE A 427 22.21 -13.98 16.12
C PHE A 427 22.40 -14.09 14.60
N ARG A 428 22.32 -15.30 14.09
CA ARG A 428 22.55 -15.65 12.70
C ARG A 428 21.25 -16.08 12.06
N SER A 429 21.07 -15.75 10.79
CA SER A 429 19.95 -16.25 10.02
C SER A 429 20.39 -16.61 8.62
N TYR A 430 19.89 -17.73 8.13
CA TYR A 430 20.15 -18.25 6.78
C TYR A 430 18.82 -18.54 6.12
N GLU A 431 18.65 -18.11 4.88
CA GLU A 431 17.44 -18.39 4.10
C GLU A 431 17.84 -18.78 2.68
N LEU A 432 17.24 -19.85 2.19
CA LEU A 432 17.26 -20.24 0.78
C LEU A 432 15.82 -20.28 0.29
N ARG A 433 15.52 -19.55 -0.79
CA ARG A 433 14.16 -19.40 -1.29
C ARG A 433 14.11 -19.53 -2.80
N GLY A 434 13.18 -20.36 -3.28
CA GLY A 434 12.83 -20.49 -4.68
C GLY A 434 11.41 -20.03 -4.94
N ASP A 435 11.23 -19.06 -5.82
CA ASP A 435 9.92 -18.54 -6.25
C ASP A 435 9.70 -18.84 -7.72
N TYR A 436 8.59 -19.47 -8.06
CA TYR A 436 8.15 -19.68 -9.43
C TYR A 436 6.81 -18.98 -9.64
N THR A 437 6.81 -17.95 -10.48
CA THR A 437 5.63 -17.13 -10.76
C THR A 437 5.17 -17.32 -12.19
N VAL A 438 3.89 -17.61 -12.35
CA VAL A 438 3.21 -17.76 -13.65
C VAL A 438 2.26 -16.57 -13.82
N PRO A 439 2.37 -15.76 -14.88
CA PRO A 439 1.55 -14.56 -15.09
C PRO A 439 0.13 -14.88 -15.58
N ARG A 440 -0.48 -15.87 -14.99
CA ARG A 440 -1.87 -16.30 -15.19
C ARG A 440 -2.31 -17.14 -14.01
N LEU A 441 -3.61 -17.32 -13.87
CA LEU A 441 -4.15 -18.26 -12.89
C LEU A 441 -3.95 -19.69 -13.42
N ASN A 442 -3.23 -20.51 -12.68
CA ASN A 442 -2.95 -21.90 -13.01
C ASN A 442 -3.60 -22.78 -11.94
N PHE A 443 -4.87 -23.13 -12.13
CA PHE A 443 -5.58 -23.97 -11.19
C PHE A 443 -5.22 -25.44 -11.39
N PRO A 444 -5.19 -26.26 -10.31
CA PRO A 444 -4.90 -27.68 -10.41
C PRO A 444 -6.00 -28.46 -11.14
N PHE A 445 -7.15 -27.83 -11.41
CA PHE A 445 -8.29 -28.43 -12.11
C PHE A 445 -8.59 -27.66 -13.38
N ALA A 446 -8.38 -28.29 -14.53
CA ALA A 446 -8.50 -27.70 -15.87
C ALA A 446 -9.87 -27.06 -16.17
N PHE A 447 -10.96 -27.48 -15.49
CA PHE A 447 -12.28 -26.88 -15.69
C PHE A 447 -12.39 -25.42 -15.16
N LEU A 448 -11.47 -25.01 -14.26
CA LEU A 448 -11.41 -23.63 -13.75
C LEU A 448 -10.62 -22.70 -14.67
N ASP A 449 -9.80 -23.23 -15.59
CA ASP A 449 -8.97 -22.41 -16.48
C ASP A 449 -9.79 -21.63 -17.52
N ASN A 450 -11.04 -22.02 -17.75
CA ASN A 450 -11.92 -21.39 -18.76
C ASN A 450 -12.75 -20.20 -18.24
N THR A 451 -12.57 -19.79 -17.02
CA THR A 451 -13.32 -18.66 -16.46
C THR A 451 -12.74 -17.33 -16.91
N ARG A 452 -13.37 -16.71 -17.91
CA ARG A 452 -13.10 -15.31 -18.34
C ARG A 452 -13.34 -14.24 -17.27
N PHE A 453 -13.60 -14.66 -16.02
CA PHE A 453 -13.84 -13.74 -14.89
C PHE A 453 -12.58 -13.08 -14.34
N PHE A 454 -11.40 -13.62 -14.63
CA PHE A 454 -10.14 -13.14 -14.11
C PHE A 454 -9.22 -12.74 -15.27
N THR A 455 -9.33 -11.51 -15.72
CA THR A 455 -8.57 -11.00 -16.87
C THR A 455 -7.11 -10.68 -16.51
N SER A 456 -6.79 -10.45 -15.24
CA SER A 456 -5.42 -10.25 -14.79
C SER A 456 -5.20 -10.94 -13.45
N GLY A 457 -4.43 -12.00 -13.46
CA GLY A 457 -4.06 -12.75 -12.25
C GLY A 457 -2.73 -13.45 -12.44
N LEU A 458 -2.09 -13.78 -11.34
CA LEU A 458 -0.86 -14.57 -11.33
C LEU A 458 -0.93 -15.70 -10.31
N THR A 459 -0.16 -16.75 -10.56
CA THR A 459 0.04 -17.86 -9.64
C THR A 459 1.49 -17.86 -9.20
N ARG A 460 1.72 -17.92 -7.90
CA ARG A 460 3.06 -18.01 -7.30
C ARG A 460 3.20 -19.28 -6.50
N TYR A 461 4.27 -19.99 -6.77
CA TYR A 461 4.75 -21.12 -5.98
C TYR A 461 6.03 -20.67 -5.30
N SER A 462 6.10 -20.76 -3.99
CA SER A 462 7.28 -20.40 -3.20
C SER A 462 7.67 -21.59 -2.34
N LEU A 463 8.96 -21.90 -2.32
CA LEU A 463 9.56 -22.87 -1.42
C LEU A 463 10.72 -22.19 -0.73
N SER A 464 10.75 -22.21 0.60
CA SER A 464 11.87 -21.66 1.36
C SER A 464 12.31 -22.63 2.45
N TYR A 465 13.60 -22.57 2.74
CA TYR A 465 14.23 -23.18 3.89
C TYR A 465 14.96 -22.08 4.67
N SER A 466 14.71 -22.00 5.96
CA SER A 466 15.42 -21.07 6.82
C SER A 466 15.88 -21.72 8.13
N ARG A 467 16.94 -21.13 8.69
CA ARG A 467 17.46 -21.39 10.03
C ARG A 467 17.79 -20.05 10.67
N SER A 468 17.44 -19.87 11.92
CA SER A 468 17.73 -18.62 12.61
C SER A 468 17.89 -18.80 14.11
N ASP A 469 18.89 -18.10 14.66
CA ASP A 469 19.03 -17.91 16.10
C ASP A 469 18.02 -16.85 16.55
N GLN A 470 17.37 -17.10 17.67
CA GLN A 470 16.39 -16.20 18.29
C GLN A 470 16.71 -15.97 19.76
N LEU A 471 16.01 -15.04 20.41
CA LEU A 471 16.33 -14.64 21.77
C LEU A 471 16.11 -15.75 22.80
N PHE A 472 15.06 -16.56 22.65
CA PHE A 472 14.66 -17.59 23.60
C PHE A 472 14.79 -19.01 23.06
N PHE A 473 14.85 -19.14 21.75
CA PHE A 473 14.93 -20.42 21.07
C PHE A 473 15.55 -20.26 19.69
N ASP A 474 16.16 -21.30 19.22
CA ASP A 474 16.64 -21.35 17.85
C ASP A 474 15.60 -22.01 16.95
N ILE A 475 15.50 -21.57 15.71
CA ILE A 475 14.78 -22.31 14.67
C ILE A 475 15.81 -23.13 13.93
N ASN A 476 15.86 -24.43 14.22
CA ASN A 476 16.80 -25.34 13.59
C ASN A 476 16.50 -25.54 12.10
N SER A 477 15.22 -25.62 11.78
CA SER A 477 14.74 -25.64 10.41
C SER A 477 13.33 -25.11 10.31
N ASP A 478 13.09 -24.35 9.26
CA ASP A 478 11.77 -23.86 8.87
C ASP A 478 11.64 -24.07 7.36
N VAL A 479 10.77 -25.00 6.96
CA VAL A 479 10.47 -25.30 5.56
C VAL A 479 9.09 -24.79 5.24
N GLN A 480 9.01 -23.84 4.32
CA GLN A 480 7.72 -23.26 3.92
C GLN A 480 7.45 -23.53 2.44
N PHE A 481 6.24 -23.95 2.14
CA PHE A 481 5.71 -24.02 0.78
C PHE A 481 4.43 -23.20 0.68
N ASN A 482 4.34 -22.33 -0.31
CA ASN A 482 3.14 -21.51 -0.54
C ASN A 482 2.69 -21.57 -2.00
N LEU A 483 1.41 -21.86 -2.20
CA LEU A 483 0.71 -21.72 -3.48
C LEU A 483 -0.30 -20.59 -3.37
N ARG A 484 0.00 -19.47 -4.01
CA ARG A 484 -0.81 -18.26 -3.98
C ARG A 484 -1.36 -17.87 -5.34
N TYR A 485 -2.64 -17.54 -5.36
CA TYR A 485 -3.30 -16.88 -6.48
C TYR A 485 -3.50 -15.40 -6.14
N GLU A 486 -3.07 -14.53 -7.04
CA GLU A 486 -3.23 -13.08 -6.92
C GLU A 486 -4.08 -12.58 -8.07
N VAL A 487 -5.14 -11.82 -7.75
CA VAL A 487 -6.05 -11.23 -8.74
C VAL A 487 -6.15 -9.74 -8.50
N GLN A 488 -5.79 -8.97 -9.51
CA GLN A 488 -5.96 -7.52 -9.51
C GLN A 488 -7.28 -7.20 -10.22
N HIS A 489 -8.35 -6.90 -9.47
CA HIS A 489 -9.67 -6.59 -10.04
C HIS A 489 -9.68 -5.22 -10.74
N ASN A 490 -8.99 -4.26 -10.14
CA ASN A 490 -8.78 -2.92 -10.71
C ASN A 490 -7.65 -2.22 -9.95
N THR A 491 -7.39 -0.94 -10.25
CA THR A 491 -6.32 -0.16 -9.61
C THR A 491 -6.42 -0.03 -8.09
N ARG A 492 -7.58 -0.35 -7.50
CA ARG A 492 -7.82 -0.22 -6.05
C ARG A 492 -8.04 -1.54 -5.34
N PHE A 493 -8.54 -2.55 -6.03
CA PHE A 493 -8.99 -3.81 -5.41
C PHE A 493 -8.14 -4.99 -5.86
N SER A 494 -7.62 -5.74 -4.93
CA SER A 494 -6.88 -6.99 -5.14
C SER A 494 -7.37 -8.09 -4.21
N SER A 495 -7.33 -9.32 -4.68
CA SER A 495 -7.61 -10.52 -3.89
C SER A 495 -6.43 -11.47 -3.94
N PHE A 496 -6.15 -12.12 -2.82
CA PHE A 496 -5.11 -13.12 -2.68
C PHE A 496 -5.73 -14.38 -2.08
N LEU A 497 -5.49 -15.51 -2.72
CA LEU A 497 -5.86 -16.81 -2.19
C LEU A 497 -4.59 -17.65 -2.01
N ASP A 498 -4.16 -17.83 -0.77
CA ASP A 498 -3.18 -18.84 -0.41
C ASP A 498 -3.93 -20.17 -0.32
N LEU A 499 -3.87 -20.97 -1.39
CA LEU A 499 -4.56 -22.24 -1.44
C LEU A 499 -3.87 -23.28 -0.56
N ILE A 500 -2.56 -23.26 -0.53
CA ILE A 500 -1.71 -24.10 0.31
C ILE A 500 -0.61 -23.21 0.88
N GLU A 501 -0.59 -23.03 2.16
CA GLU A 501 0.53 -22.47 2.91
C GLU A 501 0.93 -23.53 3.93
N LEU A 502 1.98 -24.26 3.62
CA LEU A 502 2.54 -25.33 4.45
C LEU A 502 3.80 -24.80 5.12
N ASP A 503 3.90 -24.98 6.41
CA ASP A 503 4.98 -24.48 7.25
C ASP A 503 5.36 -25.60 8.23
N ILE A 504 6.59 -26.09 8.13
CA ILE A 504 7.15 -27.14 9.00
C ILE A 504 8.31 -26.52 9.75
N VAL A 505 8.12 -26.33 11.05
CA VAL A 505 9.07 -25.63 11.92
C VAL A 505 9.58 -26.58 12.99
N ASP A 506 10.90 -26.57 13.18
CA ASP A 506 11.60 -27.27 14.26
C ASP A 506 12.26 -26.25 15.19
N PRO A 507 11.55 -25.73 16.18
CA PRO A 507 12.09 -24.83 17.18
C PRO A 507 12.87 -25.62 18.25
N SER A 508 13.94 -25.07 18.74
CA SER A 508 14.77 -25.64 19.82
C SER A 508 15.00 -24.58 20.89
N PRO A 509 14.30 -24.64 22.00
CA PRO A 509 14.53 -23.72 23.11
C PRO A 509 15.94 -23.95 23.68
N THR A 510 16.59 -22.86 24.11
CA THR A 510 17.93 -22.96 24.70
C THR A 510 17.85 -23.59 26.10
N ASP A 511 18.89 -24.35 26.50
CA ASP A 511 18.93 -24.95 27.84
C ASP A 511 18.77 -23.91 28.94
N GLU A 512 19.33 -22.74 28.75
CA GLU A 512 19.25 -21.63 29.69
C GLU A 512 17.80 -21.12 29.81
N PHE A 513 17.09 -20.97 28.71
CA PHE A 513 15.69 -20.59 28.71
C PHE A 513 14.82 -21.63 29.43
N ILE A 514 15.04 -22.91 29.16
CA ILE A 514 14.33 -24.01 29.84
C ILE A 514 14.60 -23.97 31.36
N ASN A 515 15.85 -23.76 31.76
CA ASN A 515 16.23 -23.72 33.17
C ASN A 515 15.64 -22.51 33.90
N ASN A 516 15.59 -21.36 33.22
CA ASN A 516 14.93 -20.16 33.77
C ASN A 516 13.43 -20.40 33.96
N LEU A 517 12.76 -20.99 32.96
CA LEU A 517 11.35 -21.36 33.08
C LEU A 517 11.12 -22.37 34.24
N ARG A 518 11.99 -23.34 34.39
CA ARG A 518 11.90 -24.30 35.50
C ARG A 518 12.07 -23.64 36.88
N ASN A 519 12.95 -22.69 36.96
CA ASN A 519 13.15 -21.93 38.23
C ASN A 519 11.91 -21.05 38.52
N ASP A 520 11.35 -20.42 37.50
CA ASP A 520 10.20 -19.51 37.63
C ASP A 520 8.93 -20.28 38.01
N PHE A 521 8.70 -21.44 37.41
CA PHE A 521 7.53 -22.29 37.62
C PHE A 521 7.71 -23.33 38.75
N GLY A 522 8.89 -23.44 39.36
CA GLY A 522 9.12 -24.29 40.53
C GLY A 522 9.10 -25.79 40.20
N SER A 523 9.89 -26.24 39.20
CA SER A 523 10.02 -27.65 38.85
C SER A 523 10.66 -28.45 39.97
N ASP A 524 10.11 -29.63 40.28
CA ASP A 524 10.63 -30.52 41.29
C ASP A 524 11.62 -31.53 40.69
N THR A 525 12.68 -31.84 41.47
CA THR A 525 13.59 -32.91 41.08
C THR A 525 13.38 -34.13 42.01
N LEU A 526 13.00 -35.23 41.45
CA LEU A 526 12.82 -36.50 42.18
C LEU A 526 14.15 -37.08 42.63
N ASN A 527 14.11 -37.99 43.60
CA ASN A 527 15.30 -38.61 44.18
C ASN A 527 16.17 -39.41 43.17
N ASP A 528 15.62 -39.78 42.02
CA ASP A 528 16.30 -40.42 40.90
C ASP A 528 16.92 -39.47 39.89
N GLY A 529 16.78 -38.14 40.13
CA GLY A 529 17.28 -37.12 39.22
C GLY A 529 16.30 -36.74 38.10
N THR A 530 15.10 -37.29 38.10
CA THR A 530 14.04 -36.92 37.12
C THR A 530 13.45 -35.60 37.49
N ILE A 531 13.41 -34.66 36.50
CA ILE A 531 12.78 -33.39 36.69
C ILE A 531 11.27 -33.53 36.36
N VAL A 532 10.43 -33.13 37.27
CA VAL A 532 8.96 -33.07 37.08
C VAL A 532 8.57 -31.62 36.88
N ASP A 533 8.25 -31.29 35.65
CA ASP A 533 7.80 -29.94 35.30
C ASP A 533 6.30 -29.76 35.63
N PRO A 534 5.88 -28.61 36.18
CA PRO A 534 4.47 -28.29 36.35
C PRO A 534 3.69 -28.34 35.04
N ILE A 535 2.38 -28.54 35.13
CA ILE A 535 1.52 -28.64 33.93
C ILE A 535 1.63 -27.38 33.07
N GLU A 536 1.73 -26.22 33.68
CA GLU A 536 1.87 -24.92 33.04
C GLU A 536 3.16 -24.85 32.22
N LEU A 537 4.27 -25.27 32.78
CA LEU A 537 5.56 -25.32 32.08
C LEU A 537 5.54 -26.35 30.95
N THR A 538 4.95 -27.51 31.18
CA THR A 538 4.80 -28.52 30.13
C THR A 538 4.05 -27.97 28.93
N ARG A 539 2.98 -27.17 29.14
CA ARG A 539 2.24 -26.51 28.05
C ARG A 539 3.08 -25.48 27.30
N ILE A 540 3.88 -24.69 27.98
CA ILE A 540 4.79 -23.73 27.33
C ILE A 540 5.81 -24.47 26.47
N LEU A 541 6.37 -25.56 26.97
CA LEU A 541 7.36 -26.38 26.26
C LEU A 541 6.74 -27.11 25.06
N GLU A 542 5.43 -27.38 25.09
CA GLU A 542 4.71 -27.94 23.93
C GLU A 542 4.70 -27.00 22.72
N ASP A 543 4.73 -25.68 22.93
CA ASP A 543 4.82 -24.70 21.84
C ASP A 543 6.16 -24.76 21.09
N PHE A 544 7.20 -25.34 21.68
CA PHE A 544 8.52 -25.54 21.08
C PHE A 544 8.74 -26.95 20.52
N ARG A 545 7.70 -27.76 20.40
CA ARG A 545 7.80 -29.05 19.68
C ARG A 545 7.81 -28.81 18.18
N PRO A 546 8.45 -29.70 17.41
CA PRO A 546 8.33 -29.70 15.97
C PRO A 546 6.87 -29.70 15.52
N GLN A 547 6.50 -28.81 14.61
CA GLN A 547 5.11 -28.61 14.24
C GLN A 547 4.92 -28.45 12.73
N ILE A 548 3.76 -28.87 12.27
CA ILE A 548 3.31 -28.65 10.90
C ILE A 548 2.05 -27.77 10.91
N SER A 549 2.11 -26.66 10.21
CA SER A 549 0.99 -25.76 10.00
C SER A 549 0.60 -25.78 8.52
N SER A 550 -0.63 -26.07 8.20
CA SER A 550 -1.14 -25.89 6.84
C SER A 550 -2.32 -24.94 6.89
N VAL A 551 -2.28 -23.92 6.07
CA VAL A 551 -3.26 -22.83 6.08
C VAL A 551 -3.84 -22.63 4.68
N VAL A 552 -5.15 -22.45 4.63
CA VAL A 552 -5.86 -21.85 3.50
C VAL A 552 -6.28 -20.45 3.92
N ARG A 553 -5.88 -19.42 3.14
CA ARG A 553 -6.17 -18.02 3.48
C ARG A 553 -6.71 -17.27 2.27
N TYR A 554 -7.78 -16.53 2.48
CA TYR A 554 -8.26 -15.54 1.53
C TYR A 554 -8.06 -14.14 2.09
N THR A 555 -7.43 -13.27 1.31
CA THR A 555 -7.19 -11.87 1.67
C THR A 555 -7.77 -10.96 0.62
N PHE A 556 -8.59 -10.02 1.04
CA PHE A 556 -9.10 -8.95 0.19
C PHE A 556 -8.48 -7.62 0.61
N ARG A 557 -7.88 -6.91 -0.35
CA ARG A 557 -7.22 -5.63 -0.14
C ARG A 557 -7.84 -4.54 -1.00
N SER A 558 -8.09 -3.39 -0.38
CA SER A 558 -8.53 -2.19 -1.07
C SER A 558 -7.67 -1.01 -0.65
N GLN A 559 -7.13 -0.28 -1.62
CA GLN A 559 -6.25 0.84 -1.35
C GLN A 559 -6.30 1.90 -2.45
N ASN A 560 -6.11 3.16 -2.05
CA ASN A 560 -5.90 4.28 -2.95
C ASN A 560 -4.85 5.27 -2.42
N THR A 561 -3.93 4.76 -1.59
CA THR A 561 -2.84 5.53 -1.01
C THR A 561 -1.52 5.19 -1.70
N ASP A 562 -0.60 6.14 -1.73
CA ASP A 562 0.80 5.87 -1.99
C ASP A 562 1.40 5.18 -0.75
N LEU A 563 1.86 3.95 -0.90
CA LEU A 563 2.37 3.12 0.20
C LEU A 563 3.68 3.64 0.80
N ILE A 564 4.42 4.47 0.07
CA ILE A 564 5.67 5.09 0.55
C ILE A 564 5.34 6.37 1.31
N LYS A 565 4.65 7.29 0.66
CA LYS A 565 4.36 8.62 1.22
C LYS A 565 3.30 8.60 2.31
N ARG A 566 2.30 7.73 2.22
CA ARG A 566 1.21 7.57 3.19
C ARG A 566 0.64 8.89 3.71
N ASN A 567 0.40 9.80 2.78
CA ASN A 567 -0.03 11.17 3.09
C ASN A 567 -1.48 11.45 2.72
N ARG A 568 -2.10 10.59 1.90
CA ARG A 568 -3.47 10.74 1.42
C ARG A 568 -4.07 9.38 1.07
N GLY A 569 -5.37 9.23 1.30
CA GLY A 569 -6.12 8.05 0.88
C GLY A 569 -6.40 7.07 2.01
N TYR A 570 -6.57 5.81 1.67
CA TYR A 570 -6.83 4.73 2.61
C TYR A 570 -6.18 3.42 2.16
N PHE A 571 -5.99 2.54 3.12
CA PHE A 571 -5.65 1.13 2.96
C PHE A 571 -6.60 0.31 3.82
N SER A 572 -7.15 -0.78 3.27
CA SER A 572 -7.94 -1.75 4.03
C SER A 572 -7.58 -3.16 3.58
N GLU A 573 -7.42 -4.03 4.55
CA GLU A 573 -7.14 -5.45 4.33
C GLU A 573 -8.00 -6.29 5.25
N TYR A 574 -8.63 -7.31 4.68
CA TYR A 574 -9.48 -8.27 5.36
C TYR A 574 -8.94 -9.66 5.04
N SER A 575 -8.66 -10.44 6.05
CA SER A 575 -8.13 -11.79 5.87
C SER A 575 -8.95 -12.80 6.67
N LEU A 576 -9.29 -13.90 6.03
CA LEU A 576 -9.90 -15.07 6.66
C LEU A 576 -9.04 -16.29 6.34
N SER A 577 -8.67 -17.04 7.35
CA SER A 577 -7.85 -18.23 7.19
C SER A 577 -8.34 -19.38 8.08
N THR A 578 -8.09 -20.59 7.61
CA THR A 578 -8.28 -21.81 8.41
C THR A 578 -7.02 -22.66 8.33
N GLY A 579 -6.57 -23.16 9.45
CA GLY A 579 -5.35 -23.96 9.57
C GLY A 579 -5.59 -25.38 10.06
N GLY A 580 -4.63 -26.27 9.83
CA GLY A 580 -4.55 -27.62 10.35
C GLY A 580 -5.51 -28.64 9.75
N ASN A 581 -6.30 -28.29 8.75
CA ASN A 581 -7.29 -29.22 8.18
C ASN A 581 -6.64 -30.27 7.27
N ILE A 582 -5.62 -29.89 6.49
CA ILE A 582 -4.95 -30.82 5.60
C ILE A 582 -4.22 -31.90 6.40
N PRO A 583 -3.35 -31.56 7.39
CA PRO A 583 -2.75 -32.57 8.27
C PRO A 583 -3.78 -33.47 8.95
N TYR A 584 -4.89 -32.92 9.47
CA TYR A 584 -5.95 -33.68 10.08
C TYR A 584 -6.60 -34.69 9.14
N LEU A 585 -6.90 -34.30 7.90
CA LEU A 585 -7.48 -35.22 6.93
C LEU A 585 -6.52 -36.34 6.53
N LEU A 586 -5.25 -36.00 6.36
CA LEU A 586 -4.21 -36.97 6.05
C LEU A 586 -4.02 -37.96 7.20
N ASP A 587 -4.00 -37.44 8.43
CA ASP A 587 -3.93 -38.29 9.60
C ASP A 587 -5.10 -39.25 9.68
N LYS A 588 -6.30 -38.69 9.67
CA LYS A 588 -7.52 -39.43 9.86
C LYS A 588 -7.76 -40.55 8.81
N TYR A 589 -7.43 -40.27 7.56
CA TYR A 589 -7.81 -41.18 6.45
C TYR A 589 -6.66 -41.93 5.83
N VAL A 590 -5.40 -41.54 6.07
CA VAL A 590 -4.24 -42.11 5.38
C VAL A 590 -3.25 -42.74 6.35
N ILE A 591 -2.94 -42.08 7.47
CA ILE A 591 -1.82 -42.44 8.34
C ILE A 591 -2.27 -43.33 9.51
N THR A 592 -3.29 -42.91 10.23
CA THR A 592 -3.80 -43.59 11.44
C THR A 592 -5.30 -43.84 11.42
N PRO A 593 -5.86 -44.55 10.44
CA PRO A 593 -7.32 -44.67 10.31
C PRO A 593 -8.02 -45.36 11.50
N ASP A 594 -7.31 -46.17 12.29
CA ASP A 594 -7.88 -46.98 13.36
C ASP A 594 -7.69 -46.42 14.79
N THR A 595 -6.96 -45.30 14.98
CA THR A 595 -6.62 -44.77 16.33
C THR A 595 -7.36 -43.51 16.73
N LEU A 596 -8.51 -43.22 16.14
CA LEU A 596 -9.25 -41.94 16.25
C LEU A 596 -9.88 -41.64 17.60
N GLU A 597 -9.82 -42.50 18.56
CA GLU A 597 -10.40 -42.27 19.89
C GLU A 597 -9.43 -41.62 20.89
N GLN A 598 -8.17 -41.49 20.57
CA GLN A 598 -7.21 -40.83 21.46
C GLN A 598 -6.98 -39.36 21.08
N ASN A 599 -7.28 -38.51 22.04
CA ASN A 599 -7.32 -37.04 22.03
C ASN A 599 -5.99 -36.32 21.75
N LEU A 600 -5.09 -36.85 20.94
CA LEU A 600 -3.80 -36.20 20.66
C LEU A 600 -3.72 -35.68 19.22
N PRO A 601 -3.52 -34.37 19.04
CA PRO A 601 -3.19 -33.80 17.75
C PRO A 601 -1.74 -34.09 17.42
N SER A 602 -1.32 -35.31 17.13
CA SER A 602 0.03 -35.60 16.70
C SER A 602 0.02 -36.46 15.49
N LEU A 603 0.79 -36.12 14.49
CA LEU A 603 0.73 -36.76 13.43
C LEU A 603 1.59 -37.23 12.43
N PHE A 604 2.62 -36.69 12.02
CA PHE A 604 3.55 -37.24 11.07
C PHE A 604 4.75 -37.77 11.82
N LYS A 605 4.86 -39.06 11.99
CA LYS A 605 6.16 -39.69 12.32
C LYS A 605 7.03 -39.55 11.07
N VAL A 606 7.82 -38.49 11.01
CA VAL A 606 8.94 -38.41 10.08
C VAL A 606 10.17 -38.82 10.85
N SER A 607 10.58 -40.07 10.66
CA SER A 607 11.64 -40.72 11.42
C SER A 607 11.23 -40.94 12.90
N GLU A 608 11.98 -40.41 13.87
CA GLU A 608 11.70 -40.54 15.29
C GLU A 608 10.93 -39.31 15.86
N ASN A 609 10.73 -38.27 15.06
CA ASN A 609 10.08 -37.05 15.50
C ASN A 609 8.59 -37.03 15.17
N GLU A 610 7.77 -36.64 16.15
CA GLU A 610 6.34 -36.42 15.99
C GLU A 610 6.10 -34.90 15.70
N LEU A 611 5.40 -34.61 14.59
CA LEU A 611 5.00 -33.26 14.24
C LEU A 611 3.62 -32.97 14.80
N SER A 612 3.49 -31.93 15.63
CA SER A 612 2.22 -31.46 16.13
C SER A 612 1.50 -30.56 15.12
N TYR A 613 0.15 -30.52 15.15
CA TYR A 613 -0.64 -29.55 14.39
C TYR A 613 -1.85 -29.06 15.19
N SER A 614 -2.33 -27.88 14.86
CA SER A 614 -3.53 -27.32 15.46
C SER A 614 -4.54 -26.89 14.39
N ARG A 615 -5.82 -27.16 14.67
CA ARG A 615 -6.95 -26.73 13.82
C ARG A 615 -7.53 -25.44 14.35
N TYR A 616 -7.60 -24.41 13.49
CA TYR A 616 -8.10 -23.11 13.88
C TYR A 616 -8.73 -22.35 12.72
N VAL A 617 -9.52 -21.34 13.04
CA VAL A 617 -9.98 -20.28 12.13
C VAL A 617 -9.45 -18.94 12.64
N LYS A 618 -8.93 -18.10 11.74
CA LYS A 618 -8.40 -16.79 12.08
C LYS A 618 -8.92 -15.73 11.10
N ALA A 619 -9.42 -14.64 11.65
CA ALA A 619 -9.88 -13.48 10.89
C ALA A 619 -9.13 -12.23 11.35
N THR A 620 -8.75 -11.37 10.38
CA THR A 620 -8.08 -10.08 10.68
C THR A 620 -8.65 -8.97 9.84
N VAL A 621 -8.65 -7.76 10.40
CA VAL A 621 -9.03 -6.51 9.74
C VAL A 621 -7.96 -5.48 10.03
N ASP A 622 -7.41 -4.85 8.98
CA ASP A 622 -6.48 -3.72 9.09
C ASP A 622 -7.03 -2.57 8.23
N TYR A 623 -7.44 -1.50 8.88
CA TYR A 623 -7.94 -0.32 8.18
C TYR A 623 -7.10 0.90 8.55
N ARG A 624 -6.62 1.61 7.52
CA ARG A 624 -5.78 2.81 7.66
C ARG A 624 -6.35 3.94 6.84
N LYS A 625 -6.31 5.15 7.38
CA LYS A 625 -6.76 6.35 6.70
C LYS A 625 -5.73 7.46 6.85
N TYR A 626 -5.46 8.16 5.74
CA TYR A 626 -4.52 9.26 5.67
C TYR A 626 -5.27 10.49 5.18
N ILE A 627 -5.30 11.53 6.01
CA ILE A 627 -6.06 12.75 5.78
C ILE A 627 -5.07 13.91 5.72
N PRO A 628 -4.85 14.52 4.54
CA PRO A 628 -4.04 15.74 4.47
C PRO A 628 -4.80 16.88 5.16
N ILE A 629 -4.22 17.45 6.22
CA ILE A 629 -4.75 18.61 6.92
C ILE A 629 -4.34 19.88 6.17
N SER A 630 -3.07 19.91 5.73
CA SER A 630 -2.50 20.99 4.91
C SER A 630 -1.48 20.43 3.93
N ASN A 631 -0.83 21.28 3.14
CA ASN A 631 0.25 20.89 2.23
C ASN A 631 1.50 20.36 2.95
N SER A 632 1.57 20.52 4.27
CA SER A 632 2.70 20.09 5.11
C SER A 632 2.29 19.25 6.31
N ALA A 633 0.99 18.98 6.48
CA ALA A 633 0.48 18.24 7.63
C ALA A 633 -0.47 17.12 7.20
N VAL A 634 -0.31 15.96 7.83
CA VAL A 634 -1.12 14.76 7.61
C VAL A 634 -1.59 14.21 8.95
N PHE A 635 -2.86 13.88 9.05
CA PHE A 635 -3.40 13.07 10.13
C PHE A 635 -3.64 11.65 9.62
N ALA A 636 -3.02 10.69 10.27
CA ALA A 636 -3.15 9.28 9.95
C ALA A 636 -3.76 8.53 11.15
N TRP A 637 -4.58 7.53 10.87
CA TRP A 637 -5.06 6.60 11.88
C TRP A 637 -5.21 5.19 11.31
N ARG A 638 -5.05 4.21 12.18
CA ARG A 638 -5.18 2.78 11.88
C ARG A 638 -6.01 2.10 12.96
N LEU A 639 -6.90 1.21 12.53
CA LEU A 639 -7.58 0.25 13.39
C LEU A 639 -7.18 -1.15 12.95
N TYR A 640 -6.76 -1.96 13.90
CA TYR A 640 -6.44 -3.35 13.68
C TYR A 640 -7.24 -4.21 14.63
N GLY A 641 -7.87 -5.24 14.10
CA GLY A 641 -8.58 -6.25 14.87
C GLY A 641 -8.26 -7.64 14.36
N GLY A 642 -8.06 -8.57 15.24
CA GLY A 642 -7.83 -9.97 14.90
C GLY A 642 -8.44 -10.91 15.92
N ILE A 643 -9.00 -12.01 15.44
CA ILE A 643 -9.49 -13.10 16.25
C ILE A 643 -9.06 -14.42 15.63
N ALA A 644 -8.59 -15.33 16.49
CA ALA A 644 -8.29 -16.70 16.12
C ALA A 644 -8.96 -17.64 17.11
N HIS A 645 -9.53 -18.73 16.61
CA HIS A 645 -10.26 -19.68 17.45
C HIS A 645 -9.86 -21.12 17.09
N PRO A 646 -9.27 -21.87 18.03
CA PRO A 646 -9.00 -23.28 17.85
C PRO A 646 -10.31 -24.09 17.87
N TYR A 647 -10.38 -25.16 17.09
CA TYR A 647 -11.55 -26.02 17.04
C TYR A 647 -11.20 -27.50 16.93
N GLY A 648 -12.21 -28.35 17.08
CA GLY A 648 -11.99 -29.81 17.17
C GLY A 648 -11.26 -30.16 18.47
N ASN A 649 -10.19 -30.96 18.36
CA ASN A 649 -9.38 -31.39 19.50
C ASN A 649 -8.26 -30.39 19.85
N SER A 650 -8.14 -29.30 19.12
CA SER A 650 -7.13 -28.28 19.39
C SER A 650 -7.64 -27.27 20.43
N THR A 651 -6.82 -26.99 21.42
CA THR A 651 -7.11 -26.02 22.50
C THR A 651 -6.37 -24.72 22.32
N THR A 652 -5.24 -24.74 21.61
CA THR A 652 -4.42 -23.58 21.31
C THR A 652 -4.13 -23.49 19.80
N ILE A 653 -3.62 -22.35 19.34
CA ILE A 653 -3.13 -22.16 17.99
C ILE A 653 -1.60 -22.14 17.98
N PRO A 654 -0.93 -22.52 16.89
CA PRO A 654 0.53 -22.52 16.81
C PRO A 654 1.12 -21.17 17.19
N LEU A 655 2.25 -21.15 17.90
CA LEU A 655 2.89 -19.92 18.39
C LEU A 655 3.11 -18.89 17.27
N ASN A 656 3.60 -19.30 16.11
CA ASN A 656 3.83 -18.45 14.94
C ASN A 656 2.53 -17.89 14.30
N ARG A 657 1.36 -18.33 14.75
CA ARG A 657 0.05 -17.90 14.26
C ARG A 657 -0.73 -17.06 15.28
N ARG A 658 -0.25 -16.96 16.52
CA ARG A 658 -0.84 -16.10 17.56
C ARG A 658 -0.65 -14.63 17.24
N PHE A 659 -1.36 -13.77 17.94
CA PHE A 659 -1.14 -12.32 17.91
C PHE A 659 -0.18 -11.92 19.02
N PHE A 660 0.69 -11.00 18.72
CA PHE A 660 1.60 -10.38 19.67
C PHE A 660 1.37 -8.87 19.70
N ALA A 661 1.76 -8.22 20.81
CA ALA A 661 1.66 -6.77 20.95
C ALA A 661 2.97 -6.18 21.48
N GLY A 662 3.19 -4.90 21.13
CA GLY A 662 4.41 -4.15 21.42
C GLY A 662 5.36 -4.09 20.23
N GLY A 663 6.33 -3.20 20.32
CA GLY A 663 7.33 -2.93 19.28
C GLY A 663 7.15 -1.62 18.55
N SER A 664 8.18 -1.20 17.83
CA SER A 664 8.23 0.10 17.15
C SER A 664 7.19 0.30 16.04
N ASN A 665 6.63 -0.77 15.46
CA ASN A 665 5.60 -0.75 14.42
C ASN A 665 4.21 -1.17 14.93
N ASP A 666 4.09 -1.36 16.24
CA ASP A 666 2.87 -1.73 16.93
C ASP A 666 2.62 -0.74 18.09
N ILE A 667 2.22 -1.19 19.28
CA ILE A 667 1.97 -0.33 20.42
C ILE A 667 3.32 0.11 21.01
N ARG A 668 3.72 1.34 20.67
CA ARG A 668 5.02 1.92 21.09
C ARG A 668 5.06 2.17 22.60
N GLY A 669 6.24 2.02 23.19
CA GLY A 669 6.46 2.08 24.64
C GLY A 669 6.63 0.71 25.29
N TRP A 670 6.23 -0.35 24.61
CA TRP A 670 6.52 -1.74 24.97
C TRP A 670 7.44 -2.35 23.91
N GLY A 671 8.38 -3.18 24.35
CA GLY A 671 9.20 -3.97 23.46
C GLY A 671 8.37 -5.03 22.71
N PRO A 672 8.95 -5.69 21.70
CA PRO A 672 8.31 -6.83 21.05
C PRO A 672 7.95 -7.90 22.08
N PHE A 673 6.72 -8.43 22.02
CA PHE A 673 6.20 -9.48 22.91
C PHE A 673 5.99 -9.08 24.40
N GLN A 674 6.19 -7.82 24.74
CA GLN A 674 6.12 -7.36 26.15
C GLN A 674 4.73 -6.88 26.58
N LEU A 675 3.71 -6.96 25.74
CA LEU A 675 2.39 -6.47 26.10
C LEU A 675 1.35 -7.58 26.01
N GLY A 676 0.69 -7.86 27.12
CA GLY A 676 -0.35 -8.86 27.25
C GLY A 676 0.16 -10.31 27.27
N PRO A 677 -0.75 -11.28 27.31
CA PRO A 677 -2.21 -11.22 27.21
C PRO A 677 -2.89 -10.58 28.43
N GLY A 678 -3.91 -9.76 28.17
CA GLY A 678 -4.64 -9.06 29.24
C GLY A 678 -3.73 -8.22 30.14
N THR A 679 -3.81 -8.42 31.45
CA THR A 679 -2.97 -7.75 32.46
C THR A 679 -1.83 -8.63 32.99
N ILE A 680 -1.62 -9.82 32.42
CA ILE A 680 -0.51 -10.70 32.80
C ILE A 680 0.81 -9.97 32.55
N ARG A 681 1.74 -10.04 33.51
CA ARG A 681 3.05 -9.41 33.40
C ARG A 681 3.94 -10.16 32.44
N SER A 682 4.71 -9.43 31.66
CA SER A 682 5.67 -10.03 30.71
C SER A 682 6.80 -10.81 31.40
N GLU A 683 7.05 -10.52 32.68
CA GLU A 683 8.01 -11.26 33.51
C GLU A 683 7.50 -12.66 33.87
N ASP A 684 6.16 -12.80 34.03
CA ASP A 684 5.52 -14.06 34.39
C ASP A 684 5.32 -14.98 33.15
N VAL A 685 5.27 -14.40 31.94
CA VAL A 685 5.01 -15.13 30.69
C VAL A 685 5.81 -14.53 29.55
N ARG A 686 6.99 -15.07 29.32
CA ARG A 686 8.00 -14.47 28.41
C ARG A 686 7.69 -14.57 26.91
N ILE A 687 6.84 -15.51 26.46
CA ILE A 687 6.45 -15.66 25.06
C ILE A 687 5.00 -16.14 24.97
N ASN A 688 4.03 -15.34 25.39
CA ASN A 688 2.64 -15.69 25.18
C ASN A 688 2.01 -14.74 24.16
N GLY A 689 1.66 -15.29 22.99
CA GLY A 689 0.76 -14.65 22.07
C GLY A 689 -0.70 -14.86 22.48
N GLY A 690 -1.59 -14.00 22.03
CA GLY A 690 -3.03 -14.13 22.23
C GLY A 690 -3.76 -14.61 20.99
N GLU A 691 -4.98 -15.08 21.16
CA GLU A 691 -5.92 -15.41 20.10
C GLU A 691 -6.79 -14.21 19.68
N ILE A 692 -6.82 -13.15 20.47
CA ILE A 692 -7.55 -11.92 20.17
C ILE A 692 -6.59 -10.74 20.24
N LYS A 693 -6.67 -9.81 19.29
CA LYS A 693 -5.93 -8.53 19.28
C LYS A 693 -6.84 -7.40 18.87
N LEU A 694 -6.80 -6.32 19.64
CA LEU A 694 -7.41 -5.04 19.27
C LEU A 694 -6.36 -3.95 19.41
N ALA A 695 -6.21 -3.13 18.39
CA ALA A 695 -5.27 -2.01 18.41
C ALA A 695 -5.78 -0.83 17.59
N ALA A 696 -5.53 0.38 18.09
CA ALA A 696 -5.86 1.65 17.45
C ALA A 696 -4.63 2.57 17.52
N PHE A 697 -4.34 3.21 16.40
CA PHE A 697 -3.18 4.09 16.27
C PHE A 697 -3.61 5.41 15.66
N THR A 698 -3.07 6.50 16.16
CA THR A 698 -3.27 7.83 15.57
C THR A 698 -1.93 8.54 15.51
N GLU A 699 -1.67 9.26 14.43
CA GLU A 699 -0.43 10.02 14.26
C GLU A 699 -0.70 11.29 13.45
N ALA A 700 -0.36 12.45 14.02
CA ALA A 700 -0.33 13.72 13.34
C ALA A 700 1.11 14.03 12.94
N ARG A 701 1.37 14.20 11.66
CA ARG A 701 2.70 14.45 11.06
C ARG A 701 2.73 15.85 10.49
N GLN A 702 3.79 16.60 10.80
CA GLN A 702 4.01 17.96 10.29
C GLN A 702 5.42 18.10 9.76
N ILE A 703 5.57 18.48 8.48
CA ILE A 703 6.86 18.91 7.94
C ILE A 703 7.23 20.25 8.58
N PHE A 704 8.36 20.31 9.25
CA PHE A 704 8.85 21.54 9.86
C PHE A 704 10.13 22.07 9.18
N ILE A 705 10.97 21.19 8.62
CA ILE A 705 12.10 21.60 7.77
C ILE A 705 11.98 20.83 6.46
N ARG A 706 12.21 21.51 5.34
CA ARG A 706 12.29 20.90 4.01
C ARG A 706 13.72 20.87 3.54
N ASP A 707 14.08 19.76 2.91
CA ASP A 707 15.33 19.57 2.18
C ASP A 707 16.59 19.87 3.01
N LEU A 708 16.57 19.56 4.31
CA LEU A 708 17.79 19.61 5.13
C LEU A 708 18.50 18.26 5.02
N ILE A 709 19.72 18.25 4.50
CA ILE A 709 20.51 17.04 4.23
C ILE A 709 19.74 16.09 3.26
N GLY A 710 19.07 16.67 2.25
CA GLY A 710 18.29 15.92 1.27
C GLY A 710 17.02 15.27 1.82
N ALA A 711 16.66 15.51 3.07
CA ALA A 711 15.49 14.97 3.74
C ALA A 711 14.48 16.03 4.15
N ASN A 712 13.19 15.69 4.09
CA ASN A 712 12.14 16.46 4.78
C ASN A 712 12.05 15.98 6.24
N TRP A 713 12.11 16.91 7.16
CA TRP A 713 12.04 16.64 8.58
C TRP A 713 10.61 16.84 9.07
N HIS A 714 10.03 15.77 9.62
CA HIS A 714 8.68 15.80 10.15
C HIS A 714 8.70 15.66 11.66
N ALA A 715 7.98 16.52 12.37
CA ALA A 715 7.55 16.26 13.73
C ALA A 715 6.28 15.40 13.69
N ALA A 716 6.20 14.40 14.54
CA ALA A 716 5.02 13.57 14.71
C ALA A 716 4.59 13.55 16.17
N TRP A 717 3.28 13.61 16.39
CA TRP A 717 2.67 13.29 17.66
C TRP A 717 1.72 12.10 17.45
N TYR A 718 1.77 11.14 18.36
CA TYR A 718 1.01 9.91 18.21
C TYR A 718 0.45 9.38 19.53
N VAL A 719 -0.58 8.58 19.38
CA VAL A 719 -1.20 7.79 20.44
C VAL A 719 -1.48 6.40 19.86
N ASP A 720 -0.95 5.38 20.52
CA ASP A 720 -1.17 3.97 20.21
C ASP A 720 -1.89 3.34 21.40
N ALA A 721 -2.94 2.57 21.14
CA ALA A 721 -3.73 1.91 22.16
C ALA A 721 -4.06 0.49 21.73
N GLY A 722 -3.99 -0.47 22.64
CA GLY A 722 -4.39 -1.84 22.33
C GLY A 722 -3.87 -2.87 23.32
N ASN A 723 -4.19 -4.12 23.04
CA ASN A 723 -3.71 -5.28 23.77
C ASN A 723 -4.01 -6.58 22.99
N ILE A 724 -3.55 -7.71 23.52
CA ILE A 724 -3.89 -9.06 23.11
C ILE A 724 -4.54 -9.80 24.28
N TRP A 725 -5.30 -10.86 23.98
CA TRP A 725 -5.95 -11.70 25.00
C TRP A 725 -5.98 -13.15 24.54
N TYR A 726 -6.11 -14.05 25.53
CA TYR A 726 -6.49 -15.43 25.30
C TYR A 726 -7.94 -15.53 24.81
N GLY A 727 -8.20 -16.46 23.93
CA GLY A 727 -9.54 -16.80 23.49
C GLY A 727 -10.29 -17.67 24.51
N PRO A 728 -11.61 -17.84 24.33
CA PRO A 728 -12.45 -18.57 25.30
C PRO A 728 -12.15 -20.07 25.37
N LYS A 729 -11.44 -20.65 24.43
CA LYS A 729 -11.09 -22.08 24.37
C LYS A 729 -9.63 -22.37 24.71
N ASN A 730 -8.88 -21.37 25.10
CA ASN A 730 -7.48 -21.55 25.49
C ASN A 730 -7.41 -22.13 26.90
N ASP A 731 -6.88 -23.34 27.03
CA ASP A 731 -6.81 -24.04 28.32
C ASP A 731 -5.84 -23.36 29.31
N ALA A 732 -4.82 -22.64 28.81
CA ALA A 732 -3.93 -21.86 29.66
C ALA A 732 -4.69 -20.80 30.47
N ALA A 733 -5.83 -20.33 29.98
CA ALA A 733 -6.66 -19.36 30.67
C ALA A 733 -7.59 -19.97 31.75
N ASP A 734 -7.60 -21.28 31.91
CA ASP A 734 -8.35 -21.96 32.97
C ASP A 734 -7.56 -22.03 34.30
N ASP A 735 -6.27 -21.68 34.24
CA ASP A 735 -5.44 -21.49 35.42
C ASP A 735 -5.79 -20.17 36.11
N SER A 736 -5.89 -20.21 37.46
CA SER A 736 -6.23 -19.03 38.26
C SER A 736 -5.24 -17.87 38.13
N GLU A 737 -3.96 -18.17 37.83
CA GLU A 737 -2.92 -17.15 37.65
C GLU A 737 -2.96 -16.50 36.25
N LEU A 738 -3.46 -17.23 35.25
CA LEU A 738 -3.52 -16.76 33.85
C LEU A 738 -4.93 -16.29 33.43
N GLU A 739 -5.93 -16.36 34.33
CA GLU A 739 -7.31 -15.94 34.07
C GLU A 739 -7.41 -14.45 33.65
N ASP A 740 -6.49 -13.62 34.11
CA ASP A 740 -6.40 -12.19 33.78
C ASP A 740 -5.96 -11.92 32.32
N GLY A 741 -5.48 -12.93 31.64
CA GLY A 741 -5.18 -12.90 30.21
C GLY A 741 -6.37 -13.17 29.30
N ARG A 742 -7.49 -13.67 29.84
CA ARG A 742 -8.68 -14.05 29.07
C ARG A 742 -9.49 -12.82 28.64
N PHE A 743 -9.94 -12.82 27.39
CA PHE A 743 -10.81 -11.76 26.90
C PHE A 743 -12.19 -11.81 27.62
N LYS A 744 -12.53 -10.72 28.33
CA LYS A 744 -13.82 -10.52 28.98
C LYS A 744 -14.48 -9.28 28.38
N PHE A 745 -15.62 -9.43 27.71
CA PHE A 745 -16.29 -8.34 27.00
C PHE A 745 -16.69 -7.15 27.90
N ASN A 746 -16.92 -7.40 29.17
CA ASN A 746 -17.25 -6.39 30.18
C ASN A 746 -16.03 -5.71 30.82
N ASP A 747 -14.80 -6.16 30.53
CA ASP A 747 -13.58 -5.66 31.19
C ASP A 747 -12.40 -5.34 30.23
N PHE A 748 -12.44 -5.79 28.98
CA PHE A 748 -11.31 -5.63 28.06
C PHE A 748 -10.84 -4.18 27.91
N TYR A 749 -11.72 -3.19 28.06
CA TYR A 749 -11.39 -1.76 27.92
C TYR A 749 -10.52 -1.25 29.07
N ASN A 750 -10.55 -1.87 30.26
CA ASN A 750 -9.66 -1.58 31.39
C ASN A 750 -8.25 -2.15 31.13
N GLN A 751 -8.15 -3.14 30.26
CA GLN A 751 -6.91 -3.83 29.90
C GLN A 751 -6.27 -3.27 28.62
N ILE A 752 -6.70 -2.10 28.14
CA ILE A 752 -6.09 -1.43 27.00
C ILE A 752 -4.85 -0.64 27.47
N ALA A 753 -3.68 -1.03 27.00
CA ALA A 753 -2.46 -0.25 27.17
C ALA A 753 -2.46 0.96 26.23
N VAL A 754 -1.97 2.11 26.69
CA VAL A 754 -1.90 3.34 25.91
C VAL A 754 -0.50 3.96 25.97
N GLY A 755 0.14 4.04 24.81
CA GLY A 755 1.38 4.76 24.60
C GLY A 755 1.13 6.09 23.87
N SER A 756 1.75 7.16 24.31
CA SER A 756 1.73 8.43 23.58
C SER A 756 3.15 9.01 23.50
N GLY A 757 3.43 9.76 22.46
CA GLY A 757 4.78 10.26 22.30
C GLY A 757 4.96 11.26 21.17
N LEU A 758 6.19 11.73 21.11
CA LEU A 758 6.67 12.61 20.04
C LEU A 758 7.69 11.85 19.20
N GLY A 759 7.68 12.10 17.91
CA GLY A 759 8.60 11.45 17.00
C GLY A 759 9.19 12.41 15.99
N LEU A 760 10.41 12.11 15.58
CA LEU A 760 11.10 12.75 14.48
C LEU A 760 11.13 11.79 13.29
N ARG A 761 10.83 12.32 12.09
CA ARG A 761 10.88 11.58 10.84
C ARG A 761 11.82 12.30 9.87
N LEU A 762 12.78 11.58 9.33
CA LEU A 762 13.66 12.05 8.27
C LEU A 762 13.26 11.33 6.98
N ASP A 763 12.64 12.04 6.06
CA ASP A 763 12.05 11.50 4.82
C ASP A 763 12.90 11.90 3.61
N TRP A 764 13.63 10.94 3.02
CA TRP A 764 14.40 11.06 1.79
C TRP A 764 13.62 10.61 0.54
N GLN A 765 12.30 10.64 0.55
CA GLN A 765 11.39 10.20 -0.52
C GLN A 765 11.32 8.67 -0.72
N TYR A 766 12.41 7.95 -0.64
CA TYR A 766 12.50 6.49 -0.81
C TYR A 766 12.76 5.75 0.52
N ILE A 767 13.23 6.45 1.52
CA ILE A 767 13.45 5.91 2.87
C ILE A 767 13.06 6.94 3.92
N VAL A 768 12.43 6.49 5.00
CA VAL A 768 12.08 7.33 6.15
C VAL A 768 12.74 6.73 7.38
N ALA A 769 13.63 7.49 8.03
CA ALA A 769 14.14 7.13 9.36
C ALA A 769 13.22 7.74 10.43
N ARG A 770 12.91 6.95 11.44
CA ARG A 770 11.97 7.30 12.49
C ARG A 770 12.60 7.16 13.87
N PHE A 771 12.48 8.19 14.69
CA PHE A 771 12.94 8.27 16.07
C PHE A 771 11.74 8.61 16.94
N ASP A 772 11.28 7.69 17.76
CA ASP A 772 10.09 7.83 18.60
C ASP A 772 10.48 7.87 20.08
N PHE A 773 9.92 8.82 20.80
CA PHE A 773 10.03 8.97 22.25
C PHE A 773 8.64 8.81 22.84
N THR A 774 8.40 7.70 23.50
CA THR A 774 7.09 7.27 24.01
C THR A 774 7.08 7.29 25.53
N PHE A 775 6.00 7.77 26.10
CA PHE A 775 5.63 7.51 27.50
C PHE A 775 4.38 6.62 27.52
N ARG A 776 4.30 5.72 28.51
CA ARG A 776 3.13 4.88 28.72
C ARG A 776 2.08 5.70 29.45
N ALA A 777 1.06 6.17 28.73
CA ALA A 777 -0.04 6.95 29.29
C ALA A 777 -0.96 6.08 30.16
N HIS A 778 -1.20 4.85 29.75
CA HIS A 778 -1.83 3.81 30.56
C HIS A 778 -0.93 2.57 30.52
N ASP A 779 -0.27 2.32 31.62
CA ASP A 779 0.52 1.13 31.84
C ASP A 779 -0.29 0.15 32.68
N LEU A 780 -0.43 -1.10 32.22
CA LEU A 780 -1.29 -2.08 32.86
C LEU A 780 -0.84 -2.48 34.28
N GLU A 781 0.42 -2.26 34.60
CA GLU A 781 0.97 -2.57 35.93
C GLU A 781 0.75 -1.44 36.96
N VAL A 782 0.96 -0.19 36.53
CA VAL A 782 0.99 0.96 37.45
C VAL A 782 -0.17 1.94 37.22
N GLY A 783 -0.99 1.74 36.18
CA GLY A 783 -2.14 2.55 35.84
C GLY A 783 -1.84 3.84 35.10
N TRP A 784 -2.83 4.75 35.04
CA TRP A 784 -2.75 5.97 34.26
C TRP A 784 -1.70 6.95 34.78
N PHE A 785 -0.79 7.40 33.87
CA PHE A 785 0.24 8.42 34.06
C PHE A 785 1.20 8.19 35.24
N ASN A 786 1.26 6.98 35.78
CA ASN A 786 2.16 6.63 36.85
C ASN A 786 3.55 6.17 36.38
N ASN A 787 3.66 5.68 35.15
CA ASN A 787 4.95 5.33 34.57
C ASN A 787 5.64 6.58 34.05
N LYS A 788 6.75 7.00 34.74
CA LYS A 788 7.52 8.20 34.40
C LYS A 788 8.68 7.94 33.44
N LYS A 789 8.88 6.70 33.00
CA LYS A 789 9.96 6.34 32.07
C LYS A 789 9.63 6.83 30.66
N LEU A 790 10.67 7.29 29.96
CA LEU A 790 10.59 7.62 28.52
C LEU A 790 11.26 6.49 27.74
N TYR A 791 10.53 5.91 26.81
CA TYR A 791 10.98 4.80 25.99
C TYR A 791 11.36 5.32 24.60
N PHE A 792 12.57 4.99 24.17
CA PHE A 792 13.07 5.33 22.84
C PHE A 792 12.91 4.14 21.91
N SER A 793 12.40 4.40 20.70
CA SER A 793 12.41 3.41 19.62
C SER A 793 12.85 4.01 18.30
N PHE A 794 13.65 3.25 17.56
CA PHE A 794 14.05 3.55 16.20
C PHE A 794 13.28 2.66 15.23
N GLY A 795 12.93 3.20 14.06
CA GLY A 795 12.26 2.44 13.02
C GLY A 795 12.56 2.97 11.61
N ILE A 796 12.34 2.15 10.61
CA ILE A 796 12.44 2.52 9.19
C ILE A 796 11.03 2.51 8.60
N GLY A 797 10.70 3.55 7.84
CA GLY A 797 9.35 3.78 7.33
C GLY A 797 8.41 4.42 8.34
N HIS A 798 7.20 4.75 7.88
CA HIS A 798 6.12 5.16 8.79
C HIS A 798 5.60 3.92 9.56
N SER A 799 5.15 4.10 10.79
CA SER A 799 4.66 2.98 11.62
C SER A 799 3.45 2.27 10.99
N PHE A 800 2.61 3.02 10.27
CA PHE A 800 1.47 2.47 9.52
C PHE A 800 1.11 3.36 8.35
#